data_d508fd7cd178e7db867ec1edb1caafa9
#
_entry.id   d508fd7cd178e7db867ec1edb1caafa9
#
_cell.length_a   1.000
_cell.length_b   1.000
_cell.length_c   1.000
_cell.angle_alpha   90.00
_cell.angle_beta   90.00
_cell.angle_gamma   90.00
#
_symmetry.space_group_name_H-M   'P 1'
#
loop_
_entity.id
_entity.type
_entity.pdbx_description
1 polymer ?
#
loop_
_entity_poly.entity_id
_entity_poly.type
_entity_poly.pdbx_seq_one_letter_code
_entity_poly.pdbx_strand_id
1 'polypeptide(L)'
;MDTVRFSIIENEMRWEDEYRMYYQEPEDDASDPPDSAGRYRLSISSESDVGGVEISSPNQPHDFGTGRESQEEIWAYAEIESGLKELPDGERIAELLLCSLVPVGDILQDFGQHVTTVLLLAVWYSKHDLLRKVLALEGPNVHACDTAGRSALHLACYIGDYKATELLLQHGAKPHCWDKERAATPLHCAASCGSLECVTLLLDQHVDINAGIEKYSALHYAVMRNSKSCVEHLLQRGANPNTPQVYTQTPLHVAAALGYTECMELLLAHGADARSQYGQKKITALHLAASENYLECVKLLVAAGANIDARNRDQQTPLHLACLSQCHETVTYLIGQKADVHAVYRDGRTALHASIVKESRFWDCTLSLLKAKVDVNRADHFGYTPLHIAALNEFSTCVYMLIEYGADITARTNGGVSALSFIIRRTPEIIPRYIDKLDAAISVNSIHEIGDVDCEIRLDFRLLVPNNERGETELLLAFIEVGQKRILKHPLCETFLLLKWRRIRKFFIFSLFYHGLFVLLFTAYVLGVYVQDCRTRNCQTPAYVPAVGYIIILFNLVLLTKEIFQMMHGFVSYVRYWENWLQWSIVIGIFLCTHNGLSDVNSVMIWQHHVAAVVIFLAWLELMMLVGRFPIFGLYVQMFTTVAVNFSKFLMAYCCLLIAFGLSFCVLFPNYIAFKAIPRSLLKTIVMMAGELEFEDIFYGENLKIEYPATAHGMFLAFVLLVTVILTNLLVGLAVSDIQGLQQSAGLDRLSRQAELISRLEGLMFSRLLRKAPIRIWALFQRIALLKTSRCRLHFRVKPNDPREKRIPKELITSIYKLVAERRERNQSIRRRQTYRNMQTFNDLLMGDDGAVTLRRKHFKTINKNRTISENFYGGTRPDTMPAAPTVRTSATSTAKALEETQKTILKRLDELSKDLDIIKNKIKKL
;
A
#
# COMPACT_ATOMS: atom_id res chain seq x y z
N MET A 1 13.52 -12.79 19.75
CA MET A 1 13.00 -12.35 18.44
C MET A 1 11.50 -12.54 18.28
N ASP A 2 10.93 -13.57 18.88
CA ASP A 2 9.49 -13.83 18.77
C ASP A 2 8.60 -12.88 19.59
N THR A 3 9.07 -12.41 20.73
CA THR A 3 8.38 -11.39 21.54
C THR A 3 8.31 -10.02 20.85
N VAL A 4 9.33 -9.67 20.03
CA VAL A 4 9.31 -8.44 19.23
C VAL A 4 8.40 -8.60 18.01
N ARG A 5 8.28 -9.82 17.45
CA ARG A 5 7.29 -10.13 16.41
C ARG A 5 5.86 -10.02 16.92
N PHE A 6 5.59 -10.53 18.15
CA PHE A 6 4.25 -10.43 18.75
C PHE A 6 3.85 -8.96 19.02
N SER A 7 4.74 -8.14 19.58
CA SER A 7 4.45 -6.73 19.86
C SER A 7 4.31 -5.88 18.59
N ILE A 8 4.99 -6.25 17.49
CA ILE A 8 4.81 -5.61 16.19
C ILE A 8 3.46 -6.04 15.59
N ILE A 9 3.11 -7.33 15.73
CA ILE A 9 1.83 -7.87 15.24
C ILE A 9 0.64 -7.29 16.03
N GLU A 10 0.73 -7.17 17.36
CA GLU A 10 -0.30 -6.52 18.17
C GLU A 10 -0.44 -5.02 17.88
N ASN A 11 0.66 -4.31 17.72
CA ASN A 11 0.59 -2.90 17.31
C ASN A 11 0.05 -2.73 15.89
N GLU A 12 0.40 -3.63 14.96
CA GLU A 12 -0.10 -3.55 13.59
C GLU A 12 -1.59 -3.90 13.50
N MET A 13 -2.09 -4.90 14.23
CA MET A 13 -3.53 -5.20 14.30
C MET A 13 -4.31 -4.04 14.94
N ARG A 14 -3.78 -3.42 15.98
CA ARG A 14 -4.38 -2.24 16.61
C ARG A 14 -4.45 -1.04 15.67
N TRP A 15 -3.45 -0.86 14.77
CA TRP A 15 -3.43 0.18 13.76
C TRP A 15 -4.34 -0.15 12.57
N GLU A 16 -4.51 -1.43 12.21
CA GLU A 16 -5.48 -1.85 11.19
C GLU A 16 -6.92 -1.59 11.66
N ASP A 17 -7.22 -1.87 12.92
CA ASP A 17 -8.53 -1.59 13.53
C ASP A 17 -8.76 -0.07 13.71
N GLU A 18 -7.76 0.70 14.12
CA GLU A 18 -7.81 2.16 14.13
C GLU A 18 -8.00 2.73 12.72
N TYR A 19 -7.32 2.17 11.72
CA TYR A 19 -7.50 2.58 10.33
C TYR A 19 -8.92 2.29 9.85
N ARG A 20 -9.47 1.11 10.12
CA ARG A 20 -10.86 0.76 9.79
C ARG A 20 -11.88 1.64 10.53
N MET A 21 -11.66 1.95 11.80
CA MET A 21 -12.52 2.84 12.57
C MET A 21 -12.53 4.30 12.04
N TYR A 22 -11.39 4.78 11.54
CA TYR A 22 -11.31 6.14 10.96
C TYR A 22 -11.88 6.23 9.54
N TYR A 23 -12.02 5.09 8.85
CA TYR A 23 -12.53 5.02 7.47
C TYR A 23 -13.96 4.48 7.36
N GLN A 24 -14.56 4.01 8.45
CA GLN A 24 -16.01 3.91 8.58
C GLN A 24 -16.53 5.33 8.78
N GLU A 25 -17.42 5.77 7.89
CA GLU A 25 -18.16 7.01 8.12
C GLU A 25 -18.79 6.93 9.52
N PRO A 26 -18.77 8.02 10.34
CA PRO A 26 -19.50 8.03 11.59
C PRO A 26 -20.96 7.73 11.25
N GLU A 27 -21.50 6.67 11.80
CA GLU A 27 -22.95 6.47 11.87
C GLU A 27 -23.50 7.77 12.49
N ASP A 28 -24.37 8.45 11.75
CA ASP A 28 -25.03 9.66 12.19
C ASP A 28 -25.76 9.33 13.51
N ASP A 29 -25.22 9.80 14.63
CA ASP A 29 -25.95 9.85 15.89
C ASP A 29 -27.22 10.68 15.63
N ALA A 30 -28.33 9.96 15.55
CA ALA A 30 -29.63 10.48 15.35
C ALA A 30 -30.07 11.24 16.62
N SER A 31 -29.85 12.55 16.62
CA SER A 31 -30.55 13.48 17.54
C SER A 31 -30.73 14.85 16.90
N ASP A 32 -31.39 14.90 15.73
CA ASP A 32 -32.03 16.09 15.22
C ASP A 32 -33.41 15.74 14.61
N PRO A 33 -34.43 16.58 14.77
CA PRO A 33 -35.78 16.24 14.32
C PRO A 33 -35.87 16.17 12.81
N PRO A 34 -36.80 15.40 12.25
CA PRO A 34 -36.84 15.08 10.84
C PRO A 34 -37.20 16.31 10.00
N ASP A 35 -36.19 16.90 9.38
CA ASP A 35 -36.42 17.83 8.27
C ASP A 35 -36.83 17.03 7.04
N SER A 36 -38.06 17.22 6.62
CA SER A 36 -38.66 16.67 5.41
C SER A 36 -38.10 17.36 4.15
N ALA A 37 -36.84 17.12 3.81
CA ALA A 37 -36.26 17.56 2.56
C ALA A 37 -35.62 16.40 1.84
N GLY A 38 -36.10 16.16 0.63
CA GLY A 38 -35.68 15.06 -0.23
C GLY A 38 -34.17 14.85 -0.30
N ARG A 39 -33.72 13.72 0.25
CA ARG A 39 -32.33 13.31 0.20
C ARG A 39 -31.98 12.85 -1.21
N TYR A 40 -31.30 13.69 -1.97
CA TYR A 40 -30.41 13.17 -2.99
C TYR A 40 -29.24 12.49 -2.27
N ARG A 41 -29.34 11.19 -2.10
CA ARG A 41 -28.25 10.36 -1.60
C ARG A 41 -27.16 10.36 -2.66
N LEU A 42 -26.07 11.05 -2.40
CA LEU A 42 -24.77 10.59 -2.82
C LEU A 42 -24.52 9.27 -2.06
N SER A 43 -25.06 8.18 -2.59
CA SER A 43 -24.85 6.85 -2.02
C SER A 43 -23.42 6.41 -2.30
N ILE A 44 -22.51 6.82 -1.44
CA ILE A 44 -21.28 6.11 -1.21
C ILE A 44 -21.62 5.03 -0.18
N SER A 45 -22.35 4.01 -0.59
CA SER A 45 -22.62 2.85 0.24
C SER A 45 -21.48 1.86 0.07
N SER A 46 -20.67 1.72 1.12
CA SER A 46 -19.95 0.49 1.40
C SER A 46 -20.93 -0.44 2.13
N GLU A 47 -21.65 -1.27 1.43
CA GLU A 47 -22.31 -2.42 2.04
C GLU A 47 -21.81 -3.70 1.36
N SER A 48 -21.07 -4.47 2.16
CA SER A 48 -20.88 -5.88 1.98
C SER A 48 -22.16 -6.58 2.39
N ASP A 49 -22.96 -7.07 1.45
CA ASP A 49 -23.84 -8.20 1.72
C ASP A 49 -23.98 -9.10 0.49
N VAL A 50 -23.82 -10.38 0.79
CA VAL A 50 -23.85 -11.54 -0.08
C VAL A 50 -25.28 -11.78 -0.54
N GLY A 51 -25.52 -11.65 -1.83
CA GLY A 51 -26.78 -12.05 -2.44
C GLY A 51 -26.74 -11.83 -3.95
N GLY A 52 -26.57 -12.92 -4.69
CA GLY A 52 -26.48 -12.89 -6.15
C GLY A 52 -27.73 -12.26 -6.78
N VAL A 53 -27.49 -11.25 -7.62
CA VAL A 53 -28.46 -10.78 -8.60
C VAL A 53 -27.74 -10.65 -9.93
N GLU A 54 -28.29 -11.31 -10.93
CA GLU A 54 -27.85 -11.32 -12.33
C GLU A 54 -27.86 -9.92 -12.93
N ILE A 55 -26.73 -9.54 -13.52
CA ILE A 55 -26.59 -8.28 -14.28
C ILE A 55 -27.13 -8.51 -15.67
N SER A 56 -28.32 -7.97 -15.96
CA SER A 56 -28.84 -7.82 -17.31
C SER A 56 -28.22 -6.59 -18.01
N SER A 57 -27.79 -6.79 -19.23
CA SER A 57 -27.18 -5.82 -20.14
C SER A 57 -28.08 -4.63 -20.48
N PRO A 58 -27.51 -3.42 -20.73
CA PRO A 58 -28.27 -2.25 -21.09
C PRO A 58 -28.44 -2.19 -22.64
N ASN A 59 -29.50 -2.79 -23.16
CA ASN A 59 -30.02 -2.48 -24.50
C ASN A 59 -31.36 -3.19 -24.70
N GLN A 60 -32.43 -2.59 -24.19
CA GLN A 60 -33.77 -2.80 -24.74
C GLN A 60 -34.57 -1.49 -24.64
N PRO A 61 -35.41 -1.15 -25.65
CA PRO A 61 -36.22 0.06 -25.63
C PRO A 61 -37.29 -0.02 -24.57
N HIS A 62 -37.38 1.00 -23.74
CA HIS A 62 -38.35 1.09 -22.67
C HIS A 62 -39.77 1.10 -23.20
N ASP A 63 -40.51 0.07 -22.83
CA ASP A 63 -41.95 -0.04 -22.97
C ASP A 63 -42.62 0.90 -21.97
N PHE A 64 -43.48 1.79 -22.49
CA PHE A 64 -44.24 2.73 -21.67
C PHE A 64 -45.44 2.02 -21.03
N GLY A 65 -45.24 1.48 -19.84
CA GLY A 65 -46.33 0.86 -19.09
C GLY A 65 -45.98 0.57 -17.63
N THR A 66 -46.57 1.33 -16.72
CA THR A 66 -46.80 1.00 -15.31
C THR A 66 -45.56 0.83 -14.42
N GLY A 67 -45.10 1.95 -13.82
CA GLY A 67 -44.09 1.97 -12.76
C GLY A 67 -43.58 3.38 -12.49
N ARG A 68 -44.46 4.36 -12.25
CA ARG A 68 -44.09 5.70 -11.85
C ARG A 68 -43.91 5.79 -10.35
N GLU A 69 -42.84 5.26 -9.82
CA GLU A 69 -42.31 5.63 -8.51
C GLU A 69 -40.91 6.21 -8.71
N SER A 70 -40.79 7.42 -9.23
CA SER A 70 -39.57 8.18 -9.16
C SER A 70 -39.72 9.25 -8.06
N GLN A 71 -38.70 9.37 -7.21
CA GLN A 71 -38.59 10.40 -6.15
C GLN A 71 -38.57 11.85 -6.70
N GLU A 72 -38.87 12.03 -7.97
CA GLU A 72 -38.81 13.29 -8.74
C GLU A 72 -40.19 13.95 -8.94
N GLU A 73 -41.25 13.26 -8.60
CA GLU A 73 -42.62 13.80 -8.76
C GLU A 73 -43.01 14.71 -7.57
N ILE A 74 -43.76 15.79 -7.85
CA ILE A 74 -44.25 16.72 -6.80
C ILE A 74 -45.09 15.95 -5.79
N TRP A 75 -45.95 15.04 -6.24
CA TRP A 75 -46.76 14.12 -5.44
C TRP A 75 -46.69 12.71 -6.03
N ALA A 76 -46.78 11.69 -5.19
CA ALA A 76 -46.96 10.34 -5.69
C ALA A 76 -48.38 10.15 -6.25
N TYR A 77 -48.50 9.52 -7.44
CA TYR A 77 -49.81 9.28 -8.07
C TYR A 77 -50.78 8.55 -7.13
N ALA A 78 -50.32 7.58 -6.39
CA ALA A 78 -51.12 6.83 -5.41
C ALA A 78 -51.60 7.69 -4.24
N GLU A 79 -50.82 8.69 -3.82
CA GLU A 79 -51.14 9.64 -2.76
C GLU A 79 -52.26 10.57 -3.16
N ILE A 80 -52.28 11.03 -4.40
CA ILE A 80 -53.35 11.88 -4.94
C ILE A 80 -54.61 11.05 -5.06
N GLU A 81 -54.53 9.84 -5.61
CA GLU A 81 -55.66 8.98 -5.83
C GLU A 81 -56.34 8.56 -4.49
N SER A 82 -55.54 8.23 -3.46
CA SER A 82 -56.07 7.90 -2.13
C SER A 82 -56.76 9.12 -1.51
N GLY A 83 -56.13 10.32 -1.57
CA GLY A 83 -56.70 11.54 -1.06
C GLY A 83 -58.01 11.97 -1.74
N LEU A 84 -58.13 11.68 -3.02
CA LEU A 84 -59.40 11.93 -3.76
C LEU A 84 -60.50 10.90 -3.41
N LYS A 85 -60.17 9.68 -3.09
CA LYS A 85 -61.09 8.60 -2.63
C LYS A 85 -61.61 8.86 -1.21
N GLU A 86 -60.84 9.51 -0.37
CA GLU A 86 -61.20 9.90 0.99
C GLU A 86 -62.23 11.07 1.07
N LEU A 87 -62.43 11.77 -0.05
CA LEU A 87 -63.48 12.79 -0.11
C LEU A 87 -64.85 12.15 -0.01
N PRO A 88 -65.92 12.95 0.40
CA PRO A 88 -67.26 12.42 0.54
C PRO A 88 -67.73 11.77 -0.77
N ASP A 89 -68.13 10.45 -0.68
CA ASP A 89 -68.50 9.60 -1.81
C ASP A 89 -67.42 9.40 -2.90
N GLY A 90 -66.15 9.80 -2.63
CA GLY A 90 -65.05 9.78 -3.59
C GLY A 90 -64.76 8.45 -4.22
N GLU A 91 -64.77 7.33 -3.41
CA GLU A 91 -64.57 5.98 -3.91
C GLU A 91 -65.65 5.51 -4.87
N ARG A 92 -66.89 5.77 -4.55
CA ARG A 92 -68.05 5.35 -5.40
C ARG A 92 -68.06 6.15 -6.70
N ILE A 93 -67.78 7.44 -6.66
CA ILE A 93 -67.72 8.29 -7.85
C ILE A 93 -66.51 7.88 -8.76
N ALA A 94 -65.38 7.54 -8.13
CA ALA A 94 -64.20 7.05 -8.84
C ALA A 94 -64.48 5.76 -9.60
N GLU A 95 -65.14 4.77 -8.95
CA GLU A 95 -65.55 3.54 -9.56
C GLU A 95 -66.50 3.74 -10.78
N LEU A 96 -67.48 4.64 -10.62
CA LEU A 96 -68.44 4.96 -11.69
C LEU A 96 -67.75 5.68 -12.88
N LEU A 97 -66.74 6.53 -12.63
CA LEU A 97 -65.99 7.23 -13.69
C LEU A 97 -65.03 6.26 -14.40
N LEU A 98 -64.52 5.23 -13.74
CA LEU A 98 -63.73 4.15 -14.37
C LEU A 98 -64.60 3.21 -15.20
N CYS A 99 -65.84 2.91 -14.78
CA CYS A 99 -66.81 2.16 -15.52
C CYS A 99 -67.44 3.02 -16.62
N SER A 100 -66.88 3.05 -17.87
CA SER A 100 -67.27 3.90 -18.99
C SER A 100 -68.75 3.81 -19.47
N LEU A 101 -69.63 3.13 -18.73
CA LEU A 101 -70.99 2.74 -19.13
C LEU A 101 -72.10 3.64 -18.58
N VAL A 102 -71.76 4.57 -17.66
CA VAL A 102 -72.77 5.41 -16.99
C VAL A 102 -72.94 6.75 -17.74
N PRO A 103 -74.16 7.14 -18.14
CA PRO A 103 -74.40 8.44 -18.76
C PRO A 103 -74.03 9.60 -17.81
N VAL A 104 -73.37 10.61 -18.34
CA VAL A 104 -72.88 11.76 -17.56
C VAL A 104 -74.02 12.51 -16.84
N GLY A 105 -75.32 12.35 -17.28
CA GLY A 105 -76.50 12.93 -16.65
C GLY A 105 -76.83 12.29 -15.30
N ASP A 106 -76.68 11.00 -15.20
CA ASP A 106 -77.05 10.21 -14.03
C ASP A 106 -76.10 10.42 -12.86
N ILE A 107 -74.79 10.61 -13.14
CA ILE A 107 -73.79 10.96 -12.11
C ILE A 107 -74.09 12.32 -11.41
N LEU A 108 -74.59 13.28 -12.18
CA LEU A 108 -74.96 14.61 -11.61
C LEU A 108 -76.28 14.55 -10.84
N GLN A 109 -77.22 13.67 -11.18
CA GLN A 109 -78.48 13.47 -10.42
C GLN A 109 -78.23 12.75 -9.10
N ASP A 110 -77.38 11.72 -9.07
CA ASP A 110 -77.13 10.90 -7.89
C ASP A 110 -76.18 11.59 -6.90
N PHE A 111 -75.20 12.36 -7.36
CA PHE A 111 -74.16 12.96 -6.51
C PHE A 111 -74.15 14.53 -6.55
N GLY A 112 -75.29 15.17 -6.91
CA GLY A 112 -75.40 16.63 -6.96
C GLY A 112 -75.10 17.35 -5.59
N GLN A 113 -75.13 16.64 -4.47
CA GLN A 113 -74.68 17.16 -3.18
C GLN A 113 -73.19 17.27 -2.99
N HIS A 114 -72.41 16.50 -3.77
CA HIS A 114 -70.93 16.43 -3.71
C HIS A 114 -70.25 16.93 -5.01
N VAL A 115 -70.81 18.03 -5.53
CA VAL A 115 -70.30 18.67 -6.78
C VAL A 115 -68.81 18.92 -6.77
N THR A 116 -68.23 19.23 -5.63
CA THR A 116 -66.79 19.45 -5.47
C THR A 116 -65.96 18.18 -5.70
N THR A 117 -66.40 17.03 -5.15
CA THR A 117 -65.75 15.73 -5.33
C THR A 117 -65.83 15.29 -6.79
N VAL A 118 -67.01 15.45 -7.40
CA VAL A 118 -67.24 15.17 -8.81
C VAL A 118 -66.32 16.01 -9.69
N LEU A 119 -66.15 17.30 -9.39
CA LEU A 119 -65.26 18.20 -10.08
C LEU A 119 -63.80 17.71 -10.05
N LEU A 120 -63.27 17.42 -8.86
CA LEU A 120 -61.89 17.01 -8.69
C LEU A 120 -61.62 15.66 -9.41
N LEU A 121 -62.51 14.67 -9.26
CA LEU A 121 -62.43 13.37 -9.90
C LEU A 121 -62.65 13.43 -11.41
N ALA A 122 -63.52 14.30 -11.93
CA ALA A 122 -63.71 14.53 -13.37
C ALA A 122 -62.44 15.08 -14.01
N VAL A 123 -61.72 15.96 -13.30
CA VAL A 123 -60.41 16.44 -13.75
C VAL A 123 -59.38 15.35 -13.69
N TRP A 124 -59.32 14.58 -12.57
CA TRP A 124 -58.34 13.49 -12.37
C TRP A 124 -58.45 12.41 -13.44
N TYR A 125 -59.67 12.04 -13.83
CA TYR A 125 -59.89 11.03 -14.91
C TYR A 125 -60.08 11.67 -16.31
N SER A 126 -59.77 12.94 -16.47
CA SER A 126 -59.84 13.70 -17.76
C SER A 126 -61.20 13.59 -18.47
N LYS A 127 -62.31 13.60 -17.72
CA LYS A 127 -63.70 13.49 -18.28
C LYS A 127 -64.19 14.89 -18.65
N HIS A 128 -63.76 15.43 -19.81
CA HIS A 128 -64.04 16.81 -20.26
C HIS A 128 -65.52 17.13 -20.40
N ASP A 129 -66.37 16.17 -20.84
CA ASP A 129 -67.82 16.39 -21.03
C ASP A 129 -68.52 16.55 -19.69
N LEU A 130 -68.12 15.75 -18.67
CA LEU A 130 -68.63 15.90 -17.31
C LEU A 130 -68.13 17.18 -16.71
N LEU A 131 -66.85 17.51 -16.85
CA LEU A 131 -66.28 18.77 -16.37
C LEU A 131 -66.99 19.99 -16.91
N ARG A 132 -67.31 20.03 -18.22
CA ARG A 132 -68.04 21.13 -18.82
C ARG A 132 -69.47 21.27 -18.30
N LYS A 133 -70.15 20.18 -18.03
CA LYS A 133 -71.49 20.20 -17.41
C LYS A 133 -71.44 20.62 -15.98
N VAL A 134 -70.48 20.14 -15.22
CA VAL A 134 -70.31 20.55 -13.80
C VAL A 134 -70.03 22.03 -13.67
N LEU A 135 -69.18 22.59 -14.54
CA LEU A 135 -68.82 24.01 -14.53
C LEU A 135 -69.98 24.91 -15.01
N ALA A 136 -70.94 24.37 -15.78
CA ALA A 136 -72.12 25.10 -16.22
C ALA A 136 -73.25 25.18 -15.20
N LEU A 137 -73.17 24.48 -14.05
CA LEU A 137 -74.12 24.56 -12.93
C LEU A 137 -73.95 25.89 -12.18
N GLU A 138 -75.06 26.46 -11.70
CA GLU A 138 -75.01 27.65 -10.82
C GLU A 138 -74.59 27.18 -9.40
N GLY A 139 -73.27 27.40 -9.08
CA GLY A 139 -72.76 27.20 -7.72
C GLY A 139 -71.55 26.28 -7.52
N PRO A 140 -70.83 25.70 -8.54
CA PRO A 140 -69.66 24.93 -8.29
C PRO A 140 -68.54 25.81 -7.72
N ASN A 141 -67.97 25.38 -6.56
CA ASN A 141 -66.77 26.07 -6.04
C ASN A 141 -65.55 25.65 -6.85
N VAL A 142 -65.20 26.37 -7.89
CA VAL A 142 -64.03 26.13 -8.73
C VAL A 142 -62.72 26.15 -7.92
N HIS A 143 -62.76 26.76 -6.75
CA HIS A 143 -61.61 26.83 -5.83
C HIS A 143 -61.59 25.71 -4.80
N ALA A 144 -62.47 24.72 -4.95
CA ALA A 144 -62.47 23.57 -4.07
C ALA A 144 -61.13 22.82 -4.13
N CYS A 145 -60.66 22.41 -2.94
CA CYS A 145 -59.39 21.71 -2.79
C CYS A 145 -59.68 20.35 -2.13
N ASP A 146 -58.78 19.40 -2.37
CA ASP A 146 -58.75 18.16 -1.63
C ASP A 146 -58.22 18.35 -0.18
N THR A 147 -58.03 17.25 0.55
CA THR A 147 -57.53 17.24 1.93
C THR A 147 -56.14 17.88 2.03
N ALA A 148 -55.29 17.72 1.02
CA ALA A 148 -53.93 18.28 0.92
C ALA A 148 -53.91 19.75 0.42
N GLY A 149 -55.06 20.34 0.10
CA GLY A 149 -55.20 21.72 -0.39
C GLY A 149 -54.96 21.86 -1.90
N ARG A 150 -54.93 20.75 -2.68
CA ARG A 150 -54.76 20.73 -4.14
C ARG A 150 -56.09 21.07 -4.80
N SER A 151 -56.10 22.10 -5.60
CA SER A 151 -57.32 22.53 -6.35
C SER A 151 -57.42 21.72 -7.66
N ALA A 152 -58.61 21.77 -8.26
CA ALA A 152 -58.86 21.17 -9.58
C ALA A 152 -57.85 21.64 -10.62
N LEU A 153 -57.38 22.88 -10.57
CA LEU A 153 -56.36 23.42 -11.46
C LEU A 153 -54.98 22.79 -11.22
N HIS A 154 -54.60 22.48 -9.96
CA HIS A 154 -53.37 21.74 -9.66
C HIS A 154 -53.39 20.35 -10.26
N LEU A 155 -54.52 19.62 -10.15
CA LEU A 155 -54.69 18.27 -10.69
C LEU A 155 -54.64 18.26 -12.23
N ALA A 156 -55.37 19.22 -12.88
CA ALA A 156 -55.36 19.37 -14.34
C ALA A 156 -53.94 19.61 -14.86
N CYS A 157 -53.17 20.48 -14.20
CA CYS A 157 -51.78 20.78 -14.56
C CYS A 157 -50.84 19.62 -14.27
N TYR A 158 -51.06 18.86 -13.17
CA TYR A 158 -50.27 17.69 -12.85
C TYR A 158 -50.41 16.57 -13.87
N ILE A 159 -51.62 16.34 -14.39
CA ILE A 159 -51.90 15.39 -15.47
C ILE A 159 -51.38 15.92 -16.80
N GLY A 160 -51.29 17.23 -16.95
CA GLY A 160 -50.96 17.92 -18.21
C GLY A 160 -52.14 18.06 -19.20
N ASP A 161 -53.38 18.05 -18.64
CA ASP A 161 -54.58 18.16 -19.47
C ASP A 161 -54.87 19.64 -19.83
N TYR A 162 -54.47 20.04 -21.01
CA TYR A 162 -54.62 21.37 -21.57
C TYR A 162 -56.11 21.82 -21.57
N LYS A 163 -57.01 20.90 -22.03
CA LYS A 163 -58.46 21.26 -22.16
C LYS A 163 -59.11 21.47 -20.80
N ALA A 164 -58.80 20.63 -19.85
CA ALA A 164 -59.31 20.83 -18.47
C ALA A 164 -58.73 22.11 -17.84
N THR A 165 -57.47 22.40 -18.04
CA THR A 165 -56.79 23.62 -17.57
C THR A 165 -57.42 24.86 -18.20
N GLU A 166 -57.69 24.90 -19.51
CA GLU A 166 -58.32 25.99 -20.18
C GLU A 166 -59.74 26.23 -19.70
N LEU A 167 -60.54 25.16 -19.60
CA LEU A 167 -61.91 25.26 -19.07
C LEU A 167 -61.98 25.83 -17.66
N LEU A 168 -61.11 25.36 -16.77
CA LEU A 168 -61.05 25.83 -15.39
C LEU A 168 -60.64 27.31 -15.31
N LEU A 169 -59.67 27.75 -16.08
CA LEU A 169 -59.28 29.17 -16.15
C LEU A 169 -60.35 30.07 -16.69
N GLN A 170 -61.09 29.63 -17.77
CA GLN A 170 -62.24 30.37 -18.31
C GLN A 170 -63.36 30.54 -17.29
N HIS A 171 -63.52 29.62 -16.32
CA HIS A 171 -64.51 29.71 -15.25
C HIS A 171 -63.94 30.34 -13.97
N GLY A 172 -62.78 30.97 -14.05
CA GLY A 172 -62.22 31.82 -12.95
C GLY A 172 -61.42 31.05 -11.91
N ALA A 173 -60.89 29.87 -12.23
CA ALA A 173 -59.96 29.19 -11.32
C ALA A 173 -58.75 30.08 -11.06
N LYS A 174 -58.31 30.19 -9.81
CA LYS A 174 -57.18 31.02 -9.39
C LYS A 174 -55.84 30.33 -9.77
N PRO A 175 -55.06 30.90 -10.65
CA PRO A 175 -53.77 30.28 -11.07
C PRO A 175 -52.64 30.48 -10.05
N HIS A 176 -52.84 31.32 -9.02
CA HIS A 176 -51.86 31.66 -7.98
C HIS A 176 -52.07 30.92 -6.68
N CYS A 177 -52.89 29.87 -6.63
CA CYS A 177 -53.11 29.12 -5.40
C CYS A 177 -51.92 28.19 -5.07
N TRP A 178 -51.75 27.99 -3.79
CA TRP A 178 -50.73 27.09 -3.24
C TRP A 178 -51.40 25.89 -2.58
N ASP A 179 -50.81 24.70 -2.72
CA ASP A 179 -51.23 23.56 -1.91
C ASP A 179 -50.70 23.70 -0.46
N LYS A 180 -51.29 22.97 0.48
CA LYS A 180 -50.93 23.06 1.90
C LYS A 180 -49.72 22.24 2.29
N GLU A 181 -49.40 21.19 1.55
CA GLU A 181 -48.34 20.22 1.93
C GLU A 181 -46.99 20.64 1.41
N ARG A 182 -46.86 21.02 0.16
CA ARG A 182 -45.57 21.27 -0.48
C ARG A 182 -45.38 22.72 -0.97
N ALA A 183 -46.34 23.56 -0.75
CA ALA A 183 -46.36 24.93 -1.28
C ALA A 183 -46.09 24.96 -2.80
N ALA A 184 -46.73 24.05 -3.56
CA ALA A 184 -46.65 24.01 -5.00
C ALA A 184 -47.80 24.86 -5.60
N THR A 185 -47.57 25.47 -6.78
CA THR A 185 -48.58 26.14 -7.58
C THR A 185 -48.94 25.30 -8.80
N PRO A 186 -50.05 25.58 -9.48
CA PRO A 186 -50.38 24.91 -10.73
C PRO A 186 -49.25 24.97 -11.78
N LEU A 187 -48.46 26.06 -11.77
CA LEU A 187 -47.29 26.19 -12.68
C LEU A 187 -46.19 25.16 -12.35
N HIS A 188 -45.97 24.85 -11.06
CA HIS A 188 -45.02 23.79 -10.66
C HIS A 188 -45.50 22.44 -11.15
N CYS A 189 -46.81 22.16 -11.05
CA CYS A 189 -47.42 20.92 -11.51
C CYS A 189 -47.31 20.75 -13.03
N ALA A 190 -47.63 21.83 -13.81
CA ALA A 190 -47.48 21.81 -15.26
C ALA A 190 -46.04 21.61 -15.74
N ALA A 191 -45.07 22.22 -15.05
CA ALA A 191 -43.64 22.06 -15.30
C ALA A 191 -43.17 20.65 -14.94
N SER A 192 -43.65 20.04 -13.84
CA SER A 192 -43.35 18.67 -13.45
C SER A 192 -43.92 17.64 -14.46
N CYS A 193 -45.09 17.87 -15.00
CA CYS A 193 -45.63 17.08 -16.08
C CYS A 193 -44.87 17.26 -17.40
N GLY A 194 -44.27 18.42 -17.62
CA GLY A 194 -43.59 18.77 -18.85
C GLY A 194 -44.51 19.23 -19.98
N SER A 195 -45.77 19.61 -19.65
CA SER A 195 -46.77 20.10 -20.64
C SER A 195 -46.53 21.57 -20.98
N LEU A 196 -45.96 21.79 -22.16
CA LEU A 196 -45.71 23.15 -22.66
C LEU A 196 -47.00 23.98 -22.79
N GLU A 197 -48.09 23.36 -23.21
CA GLU A 197 -49.37 23.98 -23.45
C GLU A 197 -49.99 24.49 -22.15
N CYS A 198 -49.95 23.68 -21.07
CA CYS A 198 -50.42 24.13 -19.75
C CYS A 198 -49.52 25.22 -19.15
N VAL A 199 -48.21 25.11 -19.32
CA VAL A 199 -47.26 26.16 -18.89
C VAL A 199 -47.52 27.47 -19.60
N THR A 200 -47.76 27.50 -20.92
CA THR A 200 -48.08 28.69 -21.72
C THR A 200 -49.38 29.34 -21.23
N LEU A 201 -50.45 28.58 -21.09
CA LEU A 201 -51.73 29.09 -20.61
C LEU A 201 -51.61 29.75 -19.22
N LEU A 202 -50.89 29.14 -18.31
CA LEU A 202 -50.71 29.71 -16.95
C LEU A 202 -49.87 30.98 -16.96
N LEU A 203 -48.81 31.03 -17.79
CA LEU A 203 -47.97 32.22 -17.93
C LEU A 203 -48.72 33.41 -18.54
N ASP A 204 -49.67 33.15 -19.46
CA ASP A 204 -50.52 34.19 -20.05
C ASP A 204 -51.50 34.79 -19.02
N GLN A 205 -51.74 34.13 -17.87
CA GLN A 205 -52.50 34.64 -16.74
C GLN A 205 -51.63 35.43 -15.72
N HIS A 206 -50.42 35.86 -16.12
CA HIS A 206 -49.49 36.65 -15.29
C HIS A 206 -49.13 36.01 -13.94
N VAL A 207 -48.95 34.69 -13.93
CA VAL A 207 -48.50 33.97 -12.73
C VAL A 207 -47.04 34.33 -12.44
N ASP A 208 -46.67 34.40 -11.18
CA ASP A 208 -45.29 34.59 -10.79
C ASP A 208 -44.44 33.36 -11.18
N ILE A 209 -43.64 33.57 -12.22
CA ILE A 209 -42.79 32.53 -12.82
C ILE A 209 -41.68 32.04 -11.87
N ASN A 210 -41.29 32.89 -10.90
CA ASN A 210 -40.27 32.60 -9.92
C ASN A 210 -40.83 32.20 -8.53
N ALA A 211 -42.13 31.92 -8.50
CA ALA A 211 -42.77 31.42 -7.27
C ALA A 211 -42.05 30.16 -6.78
N GLY A 212 -41.84 30.08 -5.49
CA GLY A 212 -41.09 28.99 -4.87
C GLY A 212 -40.21 29.52 -3.75
N ILE A 213 -40.76 29.62 -2.53
CA ILE A 213 -40.13 30.41 -1.46
C ILE A 213 -38.96 29.66 -0.80
N GLU A 214 -38.94 28.31 -0.76
CA GLU A 214 -37.90 27.59 0.00
C GLU A 214 -37.20 26.46 -0.71
N LYS A 215 -37.76 25.84 -1.76
CA LYS A 215 -37.18 24.59 -2.29
C LYS A 215 -36.95 24.58 -3.80
N TYR A 216 -37.98 24.62 -4.62
CA TYR A 216 -37.87 24.47 -6.05
C TYR A 216 -38.83 25.41 -6.80
N SER A 217 -38.37 26.08 -7.86
CA SER A 217 -39.20 26.84 -8.79
C SER A 217 -39.75 25.94 -9.89
N ALA A 218 -40.72 26.41 -10.65
CA ALA A 218 -41.25 25.71 -11.82
C ALA A 218 -40.12 25.28 -12.79
N LEU A 219 -39.06 26.09 -12.92
CA LEU A 219 -37.88 25.78 -13.74
C LEU A 219 -37.12 24.54 -13.25
N HIS A 220 -37.02 24.29 -11.94
CA HIS A 220 -36.42 23.08 -11.39
C HIS A 220 -37.19 21.83 -11.85
N TYR A 221 -38.50 21.85 -11.70
CA TYR A 221 -39.36 20.74 -12.10
C TYR A 221 -39.32 20.48 -13.63
N ALA A 222 -39.28 21.53 -14.44
CA ALA A 222 -39.11 21.39 -15.87
C ALA A 222 -37.75 20.73 -16.24
N VAL A 223 -36.69 21.09 -15.50
CA VAL A 223 -35.35 20.46 -15.65
C VAL A 223 -35.37 19.01 -15.17
N MET A 224 -35.95 18.71 -13.98
CA MET A 224 -36.10 17.35 -13.46
C MET A 224 -36.79 16.42 -14.45
N ARG A 225 -37.81 16.97 -15.16
CA ARG A 225 -38.53 16.24 -16.20
C ARG A 225 -37.76 16.12 -17.52
N ASN A 226 -36.64 16.81 -17.67
CA ASN A 226 -35.88 16.95 -18.93
C ASN A 226 -36.73 17.51 -20.11
N SER A 227 -37.67 18.36 -19.79
CA SER A 227 -38.53 18.99 -20.83
C SER A 227 -37.87 20.24 -21.37
N LYS A 228 -37.10 20.07 -22.47
CA LYS A 228 -36.41 21.17 -23.18
C LYS A 228 -37.35 22.32 -23.51
N SER A 229 -38.53 21.98 -24.08
CA SER A 229 -39.51 22.96 -24.52
C SER A 229 -40.04 23.83 -23.35
N CYS A 230 -40.36 23.22 -22.20
CA CYS A 230 -40.81 23.97 -21.03
C CYS A 230 -39.66 24.81 -20.45
N VAL A 231 -38.44 24.27 -20.37
CA VAL A 231 -37.27 25.01 -19.87
C VAL A 231 -37.00 26.23 -20.76
N GLU A 232 -36.99 26.07 -22.08
CA GLU A 232 -36.78 27.16 -23.03
C GLU A 232 -37.86 28.23 -22.90
N HIS A 233 -39.16 27.83 -22.84
CA HIS A 233 -40.27 28.78 -22.74
C HIS A 233 -40.27 29.52 -21.39
N LEU A 234 -40.00 28.85 -20.26
CA LEU A 234 -39.89 29.49 -18.95
C LEU A 234 -38.74 30.51 -18.92
N LEU A 235 -37.57 30.18 -19.49
CA LEU A 235 -36.44 31.11 -19.57
C LEU A 235 -36.72 32.31 -20.48
N GLN A 236 -37.36 32.11 -21.63
CA GLN A 236 -37.81 33.22 -22.53
C GLN A 236 -38.81 34.18 -21.88
N ARG A 237 -39.66 33.63 -20.96
CA ARG A 237 -40.64 34.44 -20.21
C ARG A 237 -40.04 35.07 -18.96
N GLY A 238 -38.74 34.96 -18.72
CA GLY A 238 -38.01 35.62 -17.60
C GLY A 238 -37.89 34.83 -16.33
N ALA A 239 -37.97 33.50 -16.36
CA ALA A 239 -37.60 32.66 -15.21
C ALA A 239 -36.14 32.89 -14.87
N ASN A 240 -35.83 33.07 -13.59
CA ASN A 240 -34.49 33.28 -13.12
C ASN A 240 -33.76 31.91 -12.97
N PRO A 241 -32.70 31.61 -13.71
CA PRO A 241 -31.99 30.34 -13.68
C PRO A 241 -31.15 30.16 -12.38
N ASN A 242 -31.00 31.20 -11.59
CA ASN A 242 -30.16 31.23 -10.36
C ASN A 242 -30.99 31.25 -9.06
N THR A 243 -32.26 30.91 -9.12
CA THR A 243 -33.12 30.81 -7.92
C THR A 243 -33.06 29.40 -7.31
N PRO A 244 -33.18 29.29 -6.03
CA PRO A 244 -33.06 30.28 -4.97
C PRO A 244 -31.61 30.67 -4.68
N GLN A 245 -31.38 31.80 -4.07
CA GLN A 245 -30.07 32.45 -3.99
C GLN A 245 -29.09 31.84 -2.94
N VAL A 246 -29.57 31.11 -1.96
CA VAL A 246 -28.69 30.70 -0.83
C VAL A 246 -28.98 29.25 -0.37
N TYR A 247 -27.98 28.42 -0.33
CA TYR A 247 -27.93 27.05 0.21
C TYR A 247 -28.81 25.97 -0.44
N THR A 248 -29.56 26.26 -1.48
CA THR A 248 -30.39 25.28 -2.18
C THR A 248 -29.86 25.01 -3.57
N GLN A 249 -30.27 23.86 -4.12
CA GLN A 249 -29.88 23.50 -5.51
C GLN A 249 -30.46 24.51 -6.49
N THR A 250 -29.65 24.98 -7.44
CA THR A 250 -30.13 25.69 -8.61
C THR A 250 -30.55 24.72 -9.70
N PRO A 251 -31.39 25.14 -10.69
CA PRO A 251 -31.71 24.29 -11.85
C PRO A 251 -30.47 23.72 -12.56
N LEU A 252 -29.36 24.47 -12.58
CA LEU A 252 -28.09 24.03 -13.14
C LEU A 252 -27.47 22.86 -12.37
N HIS A 253 -27.57 22.83 -11.03
CA HIS A 253 -27.11 21.70 -10.22
C HIS A 253 -27.94 20.44 -10.49
N VAL A 254 -29.28 20.61 -10.65
CA VAL A 254 -30.16 19.50 -10.98
C VAL A 254 -29.81 18.93 -12.36
N ALA A 255 -29.66 19.78 -13.37
CA ALA A 255 -29.25 19.37 -14.71
C ALA A 255 -27.91 18.64 -14.71
N ALA A 256 -26.96 19.10 -13.90
CA ALA A 256 -25.64 18.47 -13.75
C ALA A 256 -25.68 17.12 -13.03
N ALA A 257 -26.55 16.98 -12.02
CA ALA A 257 -26.71 15.72 -11.26
C ALA A 257 -27.41 14.63 -12.10
N LEU A 258 -28.30 15.03 -13.01
CA LEU A 258 -29.07 14.11 -13.84
C LEU A 258 -28.48 13.93 -15.25
N GLY A 259 -27.46 14.68 -15.60
CA GLY A 259 -26.78 14.58 -16.89
C GLY A 259 -27.53 15.17 -18.09
N TYR A 260 -28.46 16.09 -17.87
CA TYR A 260 -29.30 16.68 -18.91
C TYR A 260 -28.59 17.81 -19.68
N THR A 261 -27.88 17.44 -20.73
CA THR A 261 -27.02 18.34 -21.52
C THR A 261 -27.81 19.45 -22.22
N GLU A 262 -28.93 19.14 -22.86
CA GLU A 262 -29.74 20.12 -23.55
C GLU A 262 -30.34 21.19 -22.64
N CYS A 263 -30.87 20.78 -21.47
CA CYS A 263 -31.35 21.70 -20.47
C CYS A 263 -30.23 22.57 -19.91
N MET A 264 -29.04 21.97 -19.69
CA MET A 264 -27.86 22.69 -19.20
C MET A 264 -27.41 23.77 -20.22
N GLU A 265 -27.39 23.47 -21.53
CA GLU A 265 -27.05 24.45 -22.56
C GLU A 265 -27.99 25.66 -22.52
N LEU A 266 -29.31 25.40 -22.40
CA LEU A 266 -30.32 26.48 -22.33
C LEU A 266 -30.14 27.32 -21.06
N LEU A 267 -29.91 26.69 -19.91
CA LEU A 267 -29.69 27.39 -18.64
C LEU A 267 -28.44 28.29 -18.71
N LEU A 268 -27.33 27.78 -19.24
CA LEU A 268 -26.08 28.52 -19.37
C LEU A 268 -26.22 29.67 -20.40
N ALA A 269 -26.95 29.48 -21.50
CA ALA A 269 -27.24 30.51 -22.49
C ALA A 269 -28.07 31.68 -21.92
N HIS A 270 -28.93 31.41 -20.91
CA HIS A 270 -29.74 32.43 -20.20
C HIS A 270 -29.09 32.92 -18.91
N GLY A 271 -27.78 32.72 -18.71
CA GLY A 271 -27.03 33.33 -17.62
C GLY A 271 -27.07 32.57 -16.29
N ALA A 272 -27.22 31.24 -16.29
CA ALA A 272 -27.04 30.44 -15.12
C ALA A 272 -25.56 30.52 -14.65
N ASP A 273 -25.32 30.72 -13.35
CA ASP A 273 -24.00 30.85 -12.77
C ASP A 273 -23.35 29.47 -12.58
N ALA A 274 -22.40 29.15 -13.47
CA ALA A 274 -21.63 27.90 -13.40
C ALA A 274 -20.71 27.78 -12.17
N ARG A 275 -20.52 28.88 -11.40
CA ARG A 275 -19.67 28.92 -10.20
C ARG A 275 -20.47 28.81 -8.90
N SER A 276 -21.79 28.82 -9.00
CA SER A 276 -22.66 28.71 -7.83
C SER A 276 -22.38 27.47 -7.01
N GLN A 277 -22.49 27.62 -5.67
CA GLN A 277 -22.28 26.53 -4.70
C GLN A 277 -23.56 26.33 -3.93
N TYR A 278 -23.96 25.09 -3.70
CA TYR A 278 -25.14 24.77 -2.92
C TYR A 278 -24.83 23.88 -1.73
N GLY A 279 -25.74 23.96 -0.74
CA GLY A 279 -25.72 23.10 0.44
C GLY A 279 -24.59 23.41 1.40
N GLN A 280 -24.65 22.79 2.57
CA GLN A 280 -23.60 22.91 3.58
C GLN A 280 -22.24 22.36 3.05
N LYS A 281 -22.25 21.43 2.13
CA LYS A 281 -21.06 20.83 1.52
C LYS A 281 -20.43 21.74 0.45
N LYS A 282 -21.02 22.89 0.09
CA LYS A 282 -20.52 23.82 -0.95
C LYS A 282 -20.21 23.14 -2.29
N ILE A 283 -21.14 22.32 -2.75
CA ILE A 283 -21.01 21.56 -3.99
C ILE A 283 -21.33 22.47 -5.19
N THR A 284 -20.56 22.39 -6.26
CA THR A 284 -20.86 23.07 -7.55
C THR A 284 -21.45 22.07 -8.55
N ALA A 285 -22.09 22.57 -9.59
CA ALA A 285 -22.60 21.74 -10.68
C ALA A 285 -21.50 20.87 -11.32
N LEU A 286 -20.27 21.40 -11.40
CA LEU A 286 -19.12 20.63 -11.92
C LEU A 286 -18.72 19.45 -11.02
N HIS A 287 -18.88 19.56 -9.69
CA HIS A 287 -18.67 18.42 -8.78
C HIS A 287 -19.66 17.29 -9.05
N LEU A 288 -20.94 17.63 -9.23
CA LEU A 288 -22.00 16.64 -9.50
C LEU A 288 -21.80 15.95 -10.86
N ALA A 289 -21.61 16.71 -11.91
CA ALA A 289 -21.36 16.15 -13.24
C ALA A 289 -20.10 15.28 -13.28
N ALA A 290 -19.06 15.63 -12.49
CA ALA A 290 -17.82 14.87 -12.43
C ALA A 290 -17.97 13.56 -11.60
N SER A 291 -18.81 13.55 -10.56
CA SER A 291 -19.06 12.34 -9.76
C SER A 291 -19.88 11.29 -10.50
N GLU A 292 -20.79 11.71 -11.37
CA GLU A 292 -21.69 10.83 -12.14
C GLU A 292 -21.20 10.50 -13.56
N ASN A 293 -19.99 10.95 -13.93
CA ASN A 293 -19.38 10.74 -15.24
C ASN A 293 -20.14 11.34 -16.45
N TYR A 294 -20.83 12.44 -16.26
CA TYR A 294 -21.51 13.13 -17.37
C TYR A 294 -20.52 14.03 -18.11
N LEU A 295 -19.69 13.44 -18.97
CA LEU A 295 -18.59 14.13 -19.65
C LEU A 295 -19.05 15.36 -20.46
N GLU A 296 -20.18 15.28 -21.17
CA GLU A 296 -20.67 16.40 -21.98
C GLU A 296 -21.10 17.57 -21.07
N CYS A 297 -21.77 17.29 -19.96
CA CYS A 297 -22.09 18.31 -18.95
C CYS A 297 -20.82 18.96 -18.36
N VAL A 298 -19.79 18.17 -18.09
CA VAL A 298 -18.49 18.68 -17.63
C VAL A 298 -17.86 19.61 -18.67
N LYS A 299 -17.92 19.26 -19.98
CA LYS A 299 -17.39 20.08 -21.05
C LYS A 299 -18.13 21.43 -21.13
N LEU A 300 -19.47 21.41 -21.06
CA LEU A 300 -20.29 22.61 -21.10
C LEU A 300 -20.01 23.54 -19.90
N LEU A 301 -19.93 22.99 -18.70
CA LEU A 301 -19.64 23.77 -17.49
C LEU A 301 -18.24 24.41 -17.54
N VAL A 302 -17.23 23.68 -17.99
CA VAL A 302 -15.86 24.21 -18.15
C VAL A 302 -15.83 25.30 -19.23
N ALA A 303 -16.53 25.11 -20.35
CA ALA A 303 -16.65 26.12 -21.41
C ALA A 303 -17.38 27.40 -20.93
N ALA A 304 -18.37 27.26 -20.05
CA ALA A 304 -19.09 28.37 -19.39
C ALA A 304 -18.27 29.04 -18.26
N GLY A 305 -17.00 28.65 -18.04
CA GLY A 305 -16.11 29.28 -17.07
C GLY A 305 -16.30 28.81 -15.63
N ALA A 306 -16.81 27.60 -15.41
CA ALA A 306 -16.80 26.97 -14.09
C ALA A 306 -15.36 26.85 -13.58
N ASN A 307 -15.17 27.01 -12.28
CA ASN A 307 -13.87 26.82 -11.68
C ASN A 307 -13.53 25.33 -11.62
N ILE A 308 -12.52 24.89 -12.40
CA ILE A 308 -12.09 23.50 -12.51
C ILE A 308 -11.57 22.97 -11.17
N ASP A 309 -10.94 23.84 -10.37
CA ASP A 309 -10.36 23.50 -9.07
C ASP A 309 -11.23 24.01 -7.90
N ALA A 310 -12.54 24.16 -8.14
CA ALA A 310 -13.48 24.50 -7.07
C ALA A 310 -13.35 23.48 -5.93
N ARG A 311 -13.39 23.99 -4.69
CA ARG A 311 -13.26 23.15 -3.49
C ARG A 311 -14.56 23.11 -2.71
N ASN A 312 -15.04 21.90 -2.43
CA ASN A 312 -16.17 21.71 -1.53
C ASN A 312 -15.74 21.90 -0.04
N ARG A 313 -16.65 21.66 0.91
CA ARG A 313 -16.34 21.76 2.36
C ARG A 313 -15.18 20.81 2.76
N ASP A 314 -15.12 19.62 2.18
CA ASP A 314 -14.07 18.62 2.43
C ASP A 314 -12.79 18.89 1.64
N GLN A 315 -12.68 20.08 1.03
CA GLN A 315 -11.56 20.48 0.16
C GLN A 315 -11.38 19.60 -1.08
N GLN A 316 -12.40 18.78 -1.45
CA GLN A 316 -12.37 17.97 -2.66
C GLN A 316 -12.60 18.87 -3.88
N THR A 317 -11.86 18.61 -4.95
CA THR A 317 -12.08 19.20 -6.27
C THR A 317 -12.92 18.23 -7.13
N PRO A 318 -13.51 18.69 -8.24
CA PRO A 318 -14.20 17.79 -9.20
C PRO A 318 -13.35 16.60 -9.64
N LEU A 319 -12.02 16.80 -9.79
CA LEU A 319 -11.07 15.72 -10.10
C LEU A 319 -11.03 14.65 -9.01
N HIS A 320 -11.09 15.02 -7.73
CA HIS A 320 -11.14 14.05 -6.62
C HIS A 320 -12.40 13.20 -6.68
N LEU A 321 -13.56 13.83 -6.94
CA LEU A 321 -14.84 13.10 -7.02
C LEU A 321 -14.86 12.18 -8.24
N ALA A 322 -14.39 12.65 -9.41
CA ALA A 322 -14.26 11.81 -10.61
C ALA A 322 -13.34 10.59 -10.37
N CYS A 323 -12.26 10.76 -9.59
CA CYS A 323 -11.37 9.66 -9.22
C CYS A 323 -12.02 8.68 -8.23
N LEU A 324 -12.77 9.17 -7.24
CA LEU A 324 -13.53 8.34 -6.29
C LEU A 324 -14.59 7.49 -6.99
N SER A 325 -15.30 8.07 -7.96
CA SER A 325 -16.31 7.38 -8.75
C SER A 325 -15.74 6.60 -9.94
N GLN A 326 -14.41 6.59 -10.14
CA GLN A 326 -13.71 5.88 -11.23
C GLN A 326 -14.12 6.33 -12.65
N CYS A 327 -14.44 7.59 -12.82
CA CYS A 327 -14.89 8.20 -14.07
C CYS A 327 -13.72 8.54 -14.99
N HIS A 328 -13.20 7.55 -15.73
CA HIS A 328 -11.96 7.68 -16.52
C HIS A 328 -12.01 8.80 -17.58
N GLU A 329 -13.10 8.91 -18.32
CA GLU A 329 -13.24 9.92 -19.39
C GLU A 329 -13.21 11.34 -18.82
N THR A 330 -13.96 11.55 -17.74
CA THR A 330 -13.99 12.83 -17.01
C THR A 330 -12.63 13.17 -16.41
N VAL A 331 -11.95 12.21 -15.78
CA VAL A 331 -10.59 12.39 -15.23
C VAL A 331 -9.62 12.80 -16.33
N THR A 332 -9.65 12.12 -17.48
CA THR A 332 -8.76 12.40 -18.61
C THR A 332 -9.03 13.81 -19.18
N TYR A 333 -10.29 14.20 -19.30
CA TYR A 333 -10.68 15.53 -19.76
C TYR A 333 -10.22 16.63 -18.79
N LEU A 334 -10.52 16.50 -17.48
CA LEU A 334 -10.11 17.48 -16.47
C LEU A 334 -8.60 17.68 -16.42
N ILE A 335 -7.82 16.60 -16.50
CA ILE A 335 -6.34 16.66 -16.61
C ILE A 335 -5.93 17.42 -17.88
N GLY A 336 -6.59 17.17 -19.00
CA GLY A 336 -6.36 17.88 -20.28
C GLY A 336 -6.61 19.38 -20.17
N GLN A 337 -7.57 19.80 -19.37
CA GLN A 337 -7.90 21.20 -19.07
C GLN A 337 -7.03 21.81 -17.97
N LYS A 338 -5.95 21.13 -17.57
CA LYS A 338 -4.97 21.58 -16.56
C LYS A 338 -5.53 21.70 -15.14
N ALA A 339 -6.48 20.85 -14.75
CA ALA A 339 -6.88 20.73 -13.34
C ALA A 339 -5.67 20.45 -12.45
N ASP A 340 -5.65 20.98 -11.23
CA ASP A 340 -4.55 20.76 -10.28
C ASP A 340 -4.53 19.31 -9.78
N VAL A 341 -3.66 18.51 -10.39
CA VAL A 341 -3.45 17.10 -10.05
C VAL A 341 -2.74 16.91 -8.68
N HIS A 342 -2.16 17.98 -8.13
CA HIS A 342 -1.47 17.96 -6.83
C HIS A 342 -2.36 18.47 -5.69
N ALA A 343 -3.59 18.89 -5.99
CA ALA A 343 -4.56 19.30 -4.99
C ALA A 343 -4.72 18.22 -3.91
N VAL A 344 -4.89 18.67 -2.68
CA VAL A 344 -5.14 17.78 -1.53
C VAL A 344 -6.49 18.12 -0.92
N TYR A 345 -7.21 17.09 -0.52
CA TYR A 345 -8.45 17.22 0.22
C TYR A 345 -8.26 16.82 1.68
N ARG A 346 -9.34 16.60 2.41
CA ARG A 346 -9.33 16.20 3.82
C ARG A 346 -8.25 15.14 4.08
N ASP A 347 -7.56 15.25 5.21
CA ASP A 347 -6.47 14.35 5.63
C ASP A 347 -5.20 14.39 4.76
N GLY A 348 -5.06 15.39 3.89
CA GLY A 348 -3.86 15.54 3.05
C GLY A 348 -3.79 14.58 1.86
N ARG A 349 -4.92 13.94 1.49
CA ARG A 349 -5.00 12.99 0.38
C ARG A 349 -5.06 13.68 -0.97
N THR A 350 -4.48 13.06 -1.99
CA THR A 350 -4.49 13.53 -3.39
C THR A 350 -5.50 12.74 -4.23
N ALA A 351 -5.76 13.20 -5.45
CA ALA A 351 -6.56 12.46 -6.43
C ALA A 351 -6.06 11.03 -6.67
N LEU A 352 -4.75 10.80 -6.54
CA LEU A 352 -4.17 9.45 -6.66
C LEU A 352 -4.59 8.54 -5.48
N HIS A 353 -4.67 9.06 -4.25
CA HIS A 353 -5.23 8.31 -3.12
C HIS A 353 -6.71 7.99 -3.36
N ALA A 354 -7.47 8.96 -3.85
CA ALA A 354 -8.89 8.79 -4.16
C ALA A 354 -9.14 7.70 -5.22
N SER A 355 -8.28 7.60 -6.25
CA SER A 355 -8.43 6.60 -7.32
C SER A 355 -8.18 5.16 -6.88
N ILE A 356 -7.59 4.93 -5.68
CA ILE A 356 -7.22 3.60 -5.18
C ILE A 356 -8.21 3.06 -4.13
N VAL A 357 -9.12 3.88 -3.60
CA VAL A 357 -10.02 3.49 -2.50
C VAL A 357 -11.06 2.46 -2.93
N LYS A 358 -11.51 2.49 -4.17
CA LYS A 358 -12.55 1.59 -4.67
C LYS A 358 -11.95 0.43 -5.45
N GLU A 359 -12.49 -0.77 -5.26
CA GLU A 359 -12.12 -1.93 -6.06
C GLU A 359 -12.53 -1.70 -7.52
N SER A 360 -11.58 -1.32 -8.33
CA SER A 360 -11.77 -1.12 -9.77
C SER A 360 -11.05 -2.22 -10.52
N ARG A 361 -11.74 -2.91 -11.42
CA ARG A 361 -11.13 -3.84 -12.36
C ARG A 361 -10.26 -3.11 -13.40
N PHE A 362 -10.49 -1.83 -13.58
CA PHE A 362 -9.81 -0.99 -14.56
C PHE A 362 -9.06 0.15 -13.85
N TRP A 363 -7.75 0.12 -13.93
CA TRP A 363 -6.85 1.11 -13.31
C TRP A 363 -6.59 2.33 -14.21
N ASP A 364 -7.54 2.64 -15.12
CA ASP A 364 -7.34 3.68 -16.14
C ASP A 364 -7.26 5.08 -15.53
N CYS A 365 -8.05 5.38 -14.49
CA CYS A 365 -7.96 6.64 -13.75
C CYS A 365 -6.60 6.80 -13.10
N THR A 366 -6.13 5.77 -12.39
CA THR A 366 -4.82 5.74 -11.75
C THR A 366 -3.70 5.91 -12.79
N LEU A 367 -3.81 5.21 -13.93
CA LEU A 367 -2.82 5.29 -15.01
C LEU A 367 -2.79 6.71 -15.65
N SER A 368 -3.94 7.34 -15.82
CA SER A 368 -4.03 8.72 -16.37
C SER A 368 -3.38 9.73 -15.43
N LEU A 369 -3.60 9.61 -14.12
CA LEU A 369 -2.93 10.43 -13.11
C LEU A 369 -1.41 10.21 -13.10
N LEU A 370 -0.96 8.96 -13.20
CA LEU A 370 0.47 8.62 -13.25
C LEU A 370 1.15 9.18 -14.51
N LYS A 371 0.47 9.14 -15.66
CA LYS A 371 0.94 9.79 -16.91
C LYS A 371 1.02 11.30 -16.79
N ALA A 372 0.15 11.93 -16.00
CA ALA A 372 0.18 13.35 -15.69
C ALA A 372 1.29 13.75 -14.70
N LYS A 373 2.17 12.81 -14.30
CA LYS A 373 3.32 13.01 -13.39
C LYS A 373 2.92 13.52 -12.00
N VAL A 374 1.84 13.02 -11.45
CA VAL A 374 1.47 13.24 -10.05
C VAL A 374 2.59 12.74 -9.13
N ASP A 375 2.78 13.37 -7.98
CA ASP A 375 3.70 12.88 -6.96
C ASP A 375 3.17 11.56 -6.37
N VAL A 376 3.81 10.47 -6.77
CA VAL A 376 3.46 9.09 -6.38
C VAL A 376 3.76 8.82 -4.90
N ASN A 377 4.67 9.62 -4.30
CA ASN A 377 5.17 9.40 -2.95
C ASN A 377 4.56 10.37 -1.92
N ARG A 378 3.57 11.17 -2.33
CA ARG A 378 2.87 12.06 -1.40
C ARG A 378 2.18 11.22 -0.33
N ALA A 379 2.49 11.50 0.94
CA ALA A 379 1.83 10.86 2.07
C ALA A 379 0.66 11.72 2.56
N ASP A 380 -0.39 11.05 3.05
CA ASP A 380 -1.48 11.68 3.79
C ASP A 380 -1.04 12.10 5.21
N HIS A 381 -1.94 12.67 6.02
CA HIS A 381 -1.63 13.12 7.38
C HIS A 381 -1.21 11.96 8.32
N PHE A 382 -1.59 10.73 8.02
CA PHE A 382 -1.23 9.52 8.78
C PHE A 382 0.08 8.89 8.27
N GLY A 383 0.66 9.43 7.21
CA GLY A 383 1.87 8.92 6.59
C GLY A 383 1.62 7.82 5.55
N TYR A 384 0.35 7.53 5.19
CA TYR A 384 0.07 6.57 4.11
C TYR A 384 0.32 7.20 2.75
N THR A 385 1.14 6.55 1.93
CA THR A 385 1.28 6.87 0.51
C THR A 385 0.25 6.08 -0.31
N PRO A 386 -0.01 6.45 -1.58
CA PRO A 386 -0.85 5.64 -2.47
C PRO A 386 -0.45 4.15 -2.52
N LEU A 387 0.86 3.86 -2.42
CA LEU A 387 1.38 2.50 -2.39
C LEU A 387 0.95 1.72 -1.14
N HIS A 388 0.90 2.38 0.03
CA HIS A 388 0.40 1.76 1.25
C HIS A 388 -1.07 1.38 1.11
N ILE A 389 -1.91 2.29 0.58
CA ILE A 389 -3.34 2.05 0.40
C ILE A 389 -3.58 0.93 -0.62
N ALA A 390 -2.86 0.94 -1.75
CA ALA A 390 -2.97 -0.12 -2.75
C ALA A 390 -2.59 -1.50 -2.20
N ALA A 391 -1.53 -1.56 -1.38
CA ALA A 391 -1.09 -2.81 -0.75
C ALA A 391 -2.05 -3.27 0.36
N LEU A 392 -2.60 -2.34 1.15
CA LEU A 392 -3.57 -2.63 2.20
C LEU A 392 -4.87 -3.23 1.63
N ASN A 393 -5.34 -2.69 0.51
CA ASN A 393 -6.54 -3.13 -0.19
C ASN A 393 -6.29 -4.34 -1.13
N GLU A 394 -5.10 -4.94 -1.10
CA GLU A 394 -4.72 -6.14 -1.89
C GLU A 394 -4.74 -5.94 -3.42
N PHE A 395 -4.64 -4.70 -3.89
CA PHE A 395 -4.66 -4.38 -5.32
C PHE A 395 -3.30 -4.58 -5.99
N SER A 396 -2.93 -5.84 -6.24
CA SER A 396 -1.60 -6.23 -6.75
C SER A 396 -1.22 -5.55 -8.06
N THR A 397 -2.16 -5.39 -8.99
CA THR A 397 -1.92 -4.71 -10.26
C THR A 397 -1.59 -3.22 -10.06
N CYS A 398 -2.33 -2.56 -9.16
CA CYS A 398 -2.09 -1.16 -8.81
C CYS A 398 -0.73 -0.99 -8.10
N VAL A 399 -0.41 -1.87 -7.14
CA VAL A 399 0.91 -1.91 -6.48
C VAL A 399 2.04 -2.01 -7.50
N TYR A 400 1.91 -2.92 -8.48
CA TYR A 400 2.91 -3.07 -9.54
C TYR A 400 3.06 -1.81 -10.38
N MET A 401 1.95 -1.19 -10.81
CA MET A 401 1.98 0.06 -11.58
C MET A 401 2.63 1.19 -10.78
N LEU A 402 2.25 1.39 -9.52
CA LEU A 402 2.85 2.43 -8.68
C LEU A 402 4.37 2.26 -8.54
N ILE A 403 4.84 1.02 -8.33
CA ILE A 403 6.28 0.70 -8.30
C ILE A 403 6.94 1.00 -9.64
N GLU A 404 6.24 0.77 -10.76
CA GLU A 404 6.75 1.08 -12.09
C GLU A 404 6.95 2.57 -12.31
N TYR A 405 6.05 3.38 -11.79
CA TYR A 405 6.13 4.84 -11.85
C TYR A 405 6.97 5.48 -10.72
N GLY A 406 7.69 4.68 -9.94
CA GLY A 406 8.68 5.17 -8.97
C GLY A 406 8.18 5.36 -7.55
N ALA A 407 7.12 4.63 -7.15
CA ALA A 407 6.70 4.61 -5.75
C ALA A 407 7.80 4.05 -4.83
N ASP A 408 7.98 4.69 -3.69
CA ASP A 408 8.97 4.31 -2.69
C ASP A 408 8.44 3.17 -1.82
N ILE A 409 8.99 1.98 -2.03
CA ILE A 409 8.65 0.77 -1.29
C ILE A 409 9.09 0.87 0.18
N THR A 410 10.06 1.74 0.48
CA THR A 410 10.60 1.93 1.83
C THR A 410 9.88 3.00 2.63
N ALA A 411 8.92 3.72 2.02
CA ALA A 411 8.12 4.71 2.70
C ALA A 411 7.46 4.11 3.94
N ARG A 412 7.45 4.86 5.04
CA ARG A 412 6.89 4.41 6.33
C ARG A 412 5.74 5.32 6.75
N THR A 413 4.70 4.71 7.29
CA THR A 413 3.61 5.44 7.95
C THR A 413 4.11 6.13 9.23
N ASN A 414 3.31 7.02 9.82
CA ASN A 414 3.63 7.65 11.11
C ASN A 414 3.79 6.60 12.24
N GLY A 415 3.12 5.45 12.14
CA GLY A 415 3.30 4.29 13.01
C GLY A 415 4.59 3.49 12.75
N GLY A 416 5.39 3.86 11.74
CA GLY A 416 6.67 3.22 11.43
C GLY A 416 6.60 1.98 10.53
N VAL A 417 5.40 1.58 10.08
CA VAL A 417 5.21 0.43 9.19
C VAL A 417 5.60 0.79 7.75
N SER A 418 6.41 -0.05 7.09
CA SER A 418 6.83 0.20 5.71
C SER A 418 5.81 -0.33 4.69
N ALA A 419 5.72 0.34 3.52
CA ALA A 419 4.91 -0.14 2.41
C ALA A 419 5.27 -1.57 1.99
N LEU A 420 6.55 -1.92 2.06
CA LEU A 420 7.04 -3.28 1.79
C LEU A 420 6.43 -4.32 2.74
N SER A 421 6.20 -3.96 4.01
CA SER A 421 5.55 -4.82 5.00
C SER A 421 4.14 -5.21 4.58
N PHE A 422 3.34 -4.23 4.12
CA PHE A 422 1.99 -4.48 3.58
C PHE A 422 2.05 -5.30 2.29
N ILE A 423 2.96 -4.99 1.36
CA ILE A 423 3.11 -5.72 0.10
C ILE A 423 3.40 -7.21 0.36
N ILE A 424 4.32 -7.53 1.28
CA ILE A 424 4.69 -8.92 1.55
C ILE A 424 3.55 -9.69 2.22
N ARG A 425 2.76 -9.04 3.06
CA ARG A 425 1.65 -9.68 3.78
C ARG A 425 0.40 -9.84 2.93
N ARG A 426 0.06 -8.78 2.16
CA ARG A 426 -1.21 -8.69 1.45
C ARG A 426 -1.10 -9.03 -0.04
N THR A 427 0.03 -8.68 -0.68
CA THR A 427 0.25 -8.90 -2.12
C THR A 427 1.60 -9.59 -2.40
N PRO A 428 1.84 -10.81 -1.86
CA PRO A 428 3.13 -11.51 -1.99
C PRO A 428 3.52 -11.83 -3.43
N GLU A 429 2.57 -11.92 -4.35
CA GLU A 429 2.76 -12.15 -5.78
C GLU A 429 3.53 -11.03 -6.50
N ILE A 430 3.69 -9.87 -5.86
CA ILE A 430 4.50 -8.77 -6.41
C ILE A 430 6.00 -9.07 -6.31
N ILE A 431 6.42 -9.87 -5.34
CA ILE A 431 7.84 -10.16 -5.09
C ILE A 431 8.52 -10.81 -6.31
N PRO A 432 7.97 -11.87 -6.94
CA PRO A 432 8.55 -12.43 -8.16
C PRO A 432 8.66 -11.41 -9.30
N ARG A 433 7.62 -10.58 -9.51
CA ARG A 433 7.65 -9.51 -10.52
C ARG A 433 8.69 -8.43 -10.22
N TYR A 434 8.91 -8.14 -8.93
CA TYR A 434 9.98 -7.23 -8.51
C TYR A 434 11.37 -7.83 -8.79
N ILE A 435 11.55 -9.13 -8.58
CA ILE A 435 12.79 -9.86 -8.92
C ILE A 435 13.04 -9.81 -10.43
N ASP A 436 12.02 -9.99 -11.27
CA ASP A 436 12.14 -9.84 -12.72
C ASP A 436 12.63 -8.43 -13.13
N LYS A 437 12.25 -7.38 -12.38
CA LYS A 437 12.80 -6.03 -12.57
C LYS A 437 14.26 -5.92 -12.16
N LEU A 438 14.66 -6.56 -11.07
CA LEU A 438 16.09 -6.65 -10.69
C LEU A 438 16.90 -7.39 -11.77
N ASP A 439 16.33 -8.45 -12.34
CA ASP A 439 16.93 -9.16 -13.49
C ASP A 439 17.09 -8.22 -14.69
N ALA A 440 16.08 -7.38 -14.95
CA ALA A 440 16.12 -6.42 -16.07
C ALA A 440 17.17 -5.33 -15.91
N ALA A 441 17.51 -4.99 -14.66
CA ALA A 441 18.56 -4.02 -14.35
C ALA A 441 19.98 -4.52 -14.64
N ILE A 442 20.12 -5.82 -14.89
CA ILE A 442 21.38 -6.44 -15.36
C ILE A 442 21.33 -6.55 -16.89
N SER A 443 22.19 -5.85 -17.59
CA SER A 443 22.30 -5.94 -19.06
C SER A 443 23.72 -6.28 -19.48
N VAL A 444 23.81 -7.17 -20.46
CA VAL A 444 25.08 -7.53 -21.13
C VAL A 444 25.03 -6.98 -22.54
N ASN A 445 26.12 -6.40 -22.99
CA ASN A 445 26.22 -5.87 -24.35
C ASN A 445 25.96 -7.01 -25.37
N SER A 446 24.99 -6.79 -26.27
CA SER A 446 24.56 -7.80 -27.23
C SER A 446 25.52 -7.97 -28.43
N ILE A 447 26.50 -7.10 -28.56
CA ILE A 447 27.47 -7.07 -29.68
C ILE A 447 28.54 -8.19 -29.52
N HIS A 448 28.83 -8.55 -28.24
CA HIS A 448 29.87 -9.54 -27.94
C HIS A 448 29.25 -10.78 -27.28
N GLU A 449 29.80 -11.95 -27.59
CA GLU A 449 29.41 -13.21 -26.96
C GLU A 449 29.87 -13.28 -25.49
N ILE A 450 29.16 -14.10 -24.71
CA ILE A 450 29.57 -14.39 -23.33
C ILE A 450 30.90 -15.16 -23.39
N GLY A 451 31.99 -14.55 -23.01
CA GLY A 451 33.34 -15.07 -23.05
C GLY A 451 34.35 -14.12 -23.70
N ASP A 452 33.91 -13.21 -24.55
CA ASP A 452 34.79 -12.22 -25.19
C ASP A 452 35.39 -11.26 -24.16
N VAL A 453 36.62 -10.81 -24.41
CA VAL A 453 37.35 -9.84 -23.55
C VAL A 453 36.63 -8.50 -23.49
N ASP A 454 35.96 -8.10 -24.56
CA ASP A 454 35.23 -6.84 -24.68
C ASP A 454 33.75 -6.94 -24.22
N CYS A 455 33.33 -8.08 -23.74
CA CYS A 455 32.02 -8.26 -23.16
C CYS A 455 31.84 -7.31 -21.94
N GLU A 456 30.88 -6.40 -22.00
CA GLU A 456 30.59 -5.42 -20.95
C GLU A 456 29.29 -5.78 -20.23
N ILE A 457 29.35 -5.96 -18.92
CA ILE A 457 28.17 -6.10 -18.04
C ILE A 457 27.83 -4.71 -17.50
N ARG A 458 26.58 -4.32 -17.64
CA ARG A 458 26.03 -3.09 -17.06
C ARG A 458 25.06 -3.44 -15.93
N LEU A 459 25.34 -2.91 -14.75
CA LEU A 459 24.52 -3.08 -13.55
C LEU A 459 23.88 -1.73 -13.21
N ASP A 460 22.56 -1.68 -13.13
CA ASP A 460 21.79 -0.49 -12.77
C ASP A 460 21.30 -0.62 -11.34
N PHE A 461 21.86 0.15 -10.42
CA PHE A 461 21.51 0.14 -9.01
C PHE A 461 20.38 1.12 -8.62
N ARG A 462 19.76 1.82 -9.59
CA ARG A 462 18.69 2.79 -9.29
C ARG A 462 17.48 2.16 -8.61
N LEU A 463 17.18 0.90 -8.94
CA LEU A 463 16.09 0.16 -8.29
C LEU A 463 16.37 -0.16 -6.82
N LEU A 464 17.64 -0.26 -6.42
CA LEU A 464 18.04 -0.53 -5.04
C LEU A 464 18.14 0.75 -4.20
N VAL A 465 18.21 1.92 -4.85
CA VAL A 465 18.37 3.22 -4.18
C VAL A 465 17.23 4.14 -4.60
N PRO A 466 16.00 3.91 -4.11
CA PRO A 466 14.83 4.68 -4.53
C PRO A 466 14.89 6.13 -4.03
N ASN A 467 15.39 6.38 -2.82
CA ASN A 467 15.46 7.70 -2.20
C ASN A 467 16.86 8.04 -1.66
N ASN A 468 17.30 9.29 -1.87
CA ASN A 468 18.64 9.75 -1.49
C ASN A 468 18.74 10.24 -0.05
N GLU A 469 17.63 10.44 0.65
CA GLU A 469 17.61 11.16 1.92
C GLU A 469 17.92 10.30 3.14
N ARG A 470 17.70 8.99 3.07
CA ARG A 470 17.77 8.08 4.22
C ARG A 470 18.91 7.06 4.19
N GLY A 471 19.54 6.86 3.05
CA GLY A 471 20.64 5.92 2.85
C GLY A 471 20.46 5.06 1.61
N GLU A 472 21.55 4.52 1.08
CA GLU A 472 21.53 3.70 -0.13
C GLU A 472 21.14 2.23 0.15
N THR A 473 21.17 1.78 1.44
CA THR A 473 20.91 0.38 1.84
C THR A 473 19.56 0.18 2.52
N GLU A 474 18.73 1.23 2.62
CA GLU A 474 17.44 1.18 3.34
C GLU A 474 16.49 0.11 2.77
N LEU A 475 16.41 -0.02 1.44
CA LEU A 475 15.57 -1.03 0.80
C LEU A 475 16.00 -2.46 1.18
N LEU A 476 17.30 -2.75 1.17
CA LEU A 476 17.81 -4.07 1.53
C LEU A 476 17.56 -4.38 3.01
N LEU A 477 17.65 -3.36 3.87
CA LEU A 477 17.31 -3.50 5.29
C LEU A 477 15.82 -3.79 5.47
N ALA A 478 14.94 -3.11 4.75
CA ALA A 478 13.51 -3.38 4.79
C ALA A 478 13.16 -4.82 4.40
N PHE A 479 13.83 -5.39 3.39
CA PHE A 479 13.68 -6.82 3.04
C PHE A 479 14.16 -7.75 4.16
N ILE A 480 15.22 -7.39 4.88
CA ILE A 480 15.73 -8.16 6.03
C ILE A 480 14.75 -8.11 7.20
N GLU A 481 14.22 -6.93 7.54
CA GLU A 481 13.25 -6.70 8.62
C GLU A 481 11.97 -7.53 8.43
N VAL A 482 11.50 -7.63 7.19
CA VAL A 482 10.29 -8.41 6.86
C VAL A 482 10.57 -9.90 6.64
N GLY A 483 11.83 -10.33 6.76
CA GLY A 483 12.21 -11.74 6.69
C GLY A 483 12.51 -12.28 5.28
N GLN A 484 12.42 -11.46 4.23
CA GLN A 484 12.71 -11.86 2.83
C GLN A 484 14.21 -11.80 2.50
N LYS A 485 15.04 -12.42 3.34
CA LYS A 485 16.51 -12.42 3.18
C LYS A 485 16.97 -13.03 1.87
N ARG A 486 16.17 -13.90 1.20
CA ARG A 486 16.54 -14.58 -0.05
C ARG A 486 16.87 -13.62 -1.19
N ILE A 487 16.27 -12.43 -1.21
CA ILE A 487 16.51 -11.38 -2.22
C ILE A 487 17.96 -10.89 -2.17
N LEU A 488 18.64 -10.95 -1.01
CA LEU A 488 20.04 -10.53 -0.89
C LEU A 488 20.99 -11.43 -1.70
N LYS A 489 20.60 -12.68 -2.00
CA LYS A 489 21.37 -13.57 -2.89
C LYS A 489 21.26 -13.20 -4.37
N HIS A 490 20.36 -12.29 -4.72
CA HIS A 490 20.25 -11.83 -6.11
C HIS A 490 21.58 -11.18 -6.55
N PRO A 491 22.13 -11.51 -7.73
CA PRO A 491 23.45 -11.05 -8.14
C PRO A 491 23.62 -9.52 -8.13
N LEU A 492 22.55 -8.77 -8.42
CA LEU A 492 22.55 -7.31 -8.36
C LEU A 492 22.71 -6.82 -6.91
N CYS A 493 21.97 -7.38 -5.96
CA CYS A 493 22.02 -7.01 -4.55
C CYS A 493 23.37 -7.38 -3.93
N GLU A 494 23.88 -8.58 -4.23
CA GLU A 494 25.17 -9.05 -3.75
C GLU A 494 26.31 -8.19 -4.28
N THR A 495 26.29 -7.83 -5.58
CA THR A 495 27.28 -6.93 -6.18
C THR A 495 27.25 -5.54 -5.53
N PHE A 496 26.05 -5.01 -5.32
CA PHE A 496 25.86 -3.72 -4.65
C PHE A 496 26.47 -3.73 -3.24
N LEU A 497 26.11 -4.71 -2.42
CA LEU A 497 26.66 -4.87 -1.06
C LEU A 497 28.18 -5.06 -1.06
N LEU A 498 28.73 -5.84 -2.01
CA LEU A 498 30.17 -6.02 -2.14
C LEU A 498 30.91 -4.71 -2.44
N LEU A 499 30.41 -3.94 -3.41
CA LEU A 499 31.02 -2.64 -3.76
C LEU A 499 30.95 -1.66 -2.61
N LYS A 500 29.82 -1.64 -1.92
CA LYS A 500 29.59 -0.80 -0.75
C LYS A 500 30.50 -1.18 0.40
N TRP A 501 30.60 -2.47 0.71
CA TRP A 501 31.50 -3.01 1.71
C TRP A 501 32.96 -2.66 1.46
N ARG A 502 33.42 -2.78 0.21
CA ARG A 502 34.82 -2.40 -0.13
C ARG A 502 35.16 -0.96 0.20
N ARG A 503 34.20 -0.04 0.11
CA ARG A 503 34.40 1.37 0.50
C ARG A 503 34.40 1.52 2.02
N ILE A 504 33.44 0.93 2.69
CA ILE A 504 33.16 1.17 4.13
C ILE A 504 34.11 0.37 5.03
N ARG A 505 34.60 -0.79 4.58
CA ARG A 505 35.47 -1.66 5.42
C ARG A 505 36.68 -0.96 6.04
N LYS A 506 37.18 0.11 5.40
CA LYS A 506 38.30 0.89 5.92
C LYS A 506 38.02 1.49 7.29
N PHE A 507 36.80 1.95 7.52
CA PHE A 507 36.37 2.46 8.83
C PHE A 507 36.36 1.38 9.89
N PHE A 508 35.89 0.19 9.52
CA PHE A 508 35.85 -0.95 10.45
C PHE A 508 37.27 -1.44 10.79
N ILE A 509 38.17 -1.47 9.80
CA ILE A 509 39.59 -1.83 10.03
C ILE A 509 40.24 -0.80 10.96
N PHE A 510 40.00 0.50 10.75
CA PHE A 510 40.51 1.54 11.63
C PHE A 510 39.94 1.39 13.05
N SER A 511 38.64 1.16 13.17
CA SER A 511 38.01 0.91 14.48
C SER A 511 38.58 -0.32 15.16
N LEU A 512 38.80 -1.41 14.43
CA LEU A 512 39.42 -2.63 14.98
C LEU A 512 40.85 -2.37 15.47
N PHE A 513 41.64 -1.66 14.69
CA PHE A 513 43.01 -1.32 15.07
C PHE A 513 43.03 -0.46 16.34
N TYR A 514 42.15 0.54 16.42
CA TYR A 514 41.98 1.41 17.56
C TYR A 514 41.65 0.62 18.84
N HIS A 515 40.62 -0.22 18.79
CA HIS A 515 40.21 -1.05 19.95
C HIS A 515 41.24 -2.11 20.27
N GLY A 516 41.88 -2.72 19.29
CA GLY A 516 42.96 -3.67 19.51
C GLY A 516 44.16 -3.06 20.23
N LEU A 517 44.62 -1.88 19.79
CA LEU A 517 45.66 -1.13 20.47
C LEU A 517 45.26 -0.75 21.90
N PHE A 518 44.03 -0.30 22.08
CA PHE A 518 43.48 0.08 23.37
C PHE A 518 43.47 -1.11 24.37
N VAL A 519 42.98 -2.28 23.94
CA VAL A 519 42.94 -3.48 24.76
C VAL A 519 44.35 -3.96 25.11
N LEU A 520 45.30 -3.90 24.15
CA LEU A 520 46.71 -4.27 24.41
C LEU A 520 47.36 -3.32 25.41
N LEU A 521 47.16 -1.99 25.28
CA LEU A 521 47.67 -1.02 26.21
C LEU A 521 47.07 -1.22 27.62
N PHE A 522 45.76 -1.46 27.70
CA PHE A 522 45.07 -1.72 28.94
C PHE A 522 45.57 -3.03 29.61
N THR A 523 45.79 -4.06 28.79
CA THR A 523 46.38 -5.32 29.28
C THR A 523 47.78 -5.10 29.85
N ALA A 524 48.63 -4.36 29.14
CA ALA A 524 49.99 -4.01 29.63
C ALA A 524 49.96 -3.22 30.94
N TYR A 525 49.00 -2.30 31.08
CA TYR A 525 48.77 -1.53 32.30
C TYR A 525 48.35 -2.43 33.44
N VAL A 526 47.32 -3.28 33.23
CA VAL A 526 46.84 -4.22 34.28
C VAL A 526 47.93 -5.18 34.74
N LEU A 527 48.74 -5.70 33.81
CA LEU A 527 49.87 -6.57 34.15
C LEU A 527 50.96 -5.82 34.96
N GLY A 528 51.21 -4.56 34.63
CA GLY A 528 52.22 -3.74 35.32
C GLY A 528 51.78 -3.26 36.71
N VAL A 529 50.46 -3.05 36.95
CA VAL A 529 49.94 -2.52 38.20
C VAL A 529 49.42 -3.59 39.14
N TYR A 530 48.65 -4.56 38.61
CA TYR A 530 47.87 -5.49 39.44
C TYR A 530 48.47 -6.90 39.57
N VAL A 531 49.35 -7.33 38.62
CA VAL A 531 49.98 -8.66 38.68
C VAL A 531 51.30 -8.61 39.41
N GLN A 532 52.06 -7.54 39.32
CA GLN A 532 53.22 -7.32 40.16
C GLN A 532 52.72 -6.93 41.57
N ASP A 533 52.74 -7.86 42.51
CA ASP A 533 52.28 -7.67 43.90
C ASP A 533 53.21 -6.68 44.63
N CYS A 534 53.09 -5.39 44.25
CA CYS A 534 53.84 -4.33 44.89
C CYS A 534 53.39 -3.95 46.31
N ARG A 535 52.38 -4.66 46.83
CA ARG A 535 51.81 -4.43 48.17
C ARG A 535 52.71 -4.95 49.31
N THR A 536 53.53 -5.95 49.01
CA THR A 536 54.37 -6.62 50.01
C THR A 536 55.89 -6.30 49.89
N ARG A 537 56.31 -5.64 48.80
CA ARG A 537 57.71 -5.25 48.54
C ARG A 537 57.75 -3.82 48.00
N ASN A 538 58.79 -3.02 48.38
CA ASN A 538 59.12 -1.75 47.77
C ASN A 538 59.47 -1.94 46.27
N CYS A 539 58.43 -2.21 45.44
CA CYS A 539 58.58 -2.32 43.99
C CYS A 539 58.67 -0.92 43.35
N GLN A 540 59.71 -0.67 42.63
CA GLN A 540 59.71 0.46 41.68
C GLN A 540 58.83 0.05 40.50
N THR A 541 57.69 0.76 40.35
CA THR A 541 56.84 0.58 39.19
C THR A 541 57.61 0.84 37.90
N PRO A 542 57.46 0.02 36.87
CA PRO A 542 58.14 0.28 35.60
C PRO A 542 57.77 1.68 35.10
N ALA A 543 58.77 2.42 34.65
CA ALA A 543 58.63 3.83 34.23
C ALA A 543 57.59 4.06 33.12
N TYR A 544 57.18 2.98 32.40
CA TYR A 544 56.17 3.11 31.31
C TYR A 544 54.72 3.14 31.88
N VAL A 545 54.47 2.66 33.09
CA VAL A 545 53.10 2.49 33.62
C VAL A 545 52.33 3.81 33.71
N PRO A 546 52.85 4.91 34.26
CA PRO A 546 52.13 6.19 34.28
C PRO A 546 51.84 6.71 32.87
N ALA A 547 52.82 6.62 31.98
CA ALA A 547 52.68 7.10 30.61
C ALA A 547 51.55 6.32 29.84
N VAL A 548 51.55 4.98 29.99
CA VAL A 548 50.49 4.12 29.41
C VAL A 548 49.16 4.42 30.07
N GLY A 549 49.09 4.72 31.35
CA GLY A 549 47.85 5.09 32.04
C GLY A 549 47.22 6.36 31.50
N TYR A 550 48.03 7.43 31.25
CA TYR A 550 47.50 8.66 30.60
C TYR A 550 47.02 8.41 29.17
N ILE A 551 47.73 7.60 28.43
CA ILE A 551 47.32 7.21 27.07
C ILE A 551 45.98 6.46 27.08
N ILE A 552 45.80 5.50 28.01
CA ILE A 552 44.56 4.77 28.18
C ILE A 552 43.39 5.69 28.52
N ILE A 553 43.58 6.64 29.41
CA ILE A 553 42.57 7.64 29.77
C ILE A 553 42.17 8.45 28.52
N LEU A 554 43.11 8.87 27.69
CA LEU A 554 42.85 9.59 26.46
C LEU A 554 42.01 8.72 25.49
N PHE A 555 42.39 7.46 25.29
CA PHE A 555 41.65 6.52 24.46
C PHE A 555 40.27 6.28 25.04
N ASN A 556 40.13 6.12 26.34
CA ASN A 556 38.83 5.90 27.01
C ASN A 556 37.92 7.12 26.87
N LEU A 557 38.46 8.32 26.91
CA LEU A 557 37.71 9.57 26.68
C LEU A 557 37.17 9.64 25.23
N VAL A 558 37.94 9.20 24.26
CA VAL A 558 37.48 9.09 22.86
C VAL A 558 36.35 8.05 22.74
N LEU A 559 36.46 6.90 23.41
CA LEU A 559 35.37 5.93 23.46
C LEU A 559 34.12 6.51 24.13
N LEU A 560 34.27 7.20 25.25
CA LEU A 560 33.17 7.85 25.94
C LEU A 560 32.44 8.85 25.03
N THR A 561 33.19 9.72 24.33
CA THR A 561 32.59 10.68 23.40
C THR A 561 31.87 10.00 22.26
N LYS A 562 32.41 8.89 21.74
CA LYS A 562 31.76 8.05 20.72
C LYS A 562 30.42 7.50 21.24
N GLU A 563 30.40 6.95 22.48
CA GLU A 563 29.17 6.37 23.06
C GLU A 563 28.10 7.42 23.33
N ILE A 564 28.48 8.57 23.87
CA ILE A 564 27.59 9.72 24.06
C ILE A 564 27.00 10.15 22.70
N PHE A 565 27.83 10.24 21.65
CA PHE A 565 27.37 10.59 20.32
C PHE A 565 26.34 9.58 19.77
N GLN A 566 26.57 8.27 19.95
CA GLN A 566 25.64 7.23 19.53
C GLN A 566 24.32 7.30 20.32
N MET A 567 24.39 7.54 21.63
CA MET A 567 23.22 7.69 22.50
C MET A 567 22.36 8.90 22.10
N MET A 568 22.97 10.03 21.77
CA MET A 568 22.27 11.23 21.27
C MET A 568 21.61 11.02 19.91
N HIS A 569 22.07 10.04 19.15
CA HIS A 569 21.54 9.74 17.82
C HIS A 569 20.20 8.99 17.85
N GLY A 570 19.96 8.18 18.91
CA GLY A 570 18.70 7.43 19.07
C GLY A 570 18.70 6.64 20.38
N PHE A 571 18.28 7.27 21.46
CA PHE A 571 18.33 6.71 22.82
C PHE A 571 17.62 5.37 22.93
N VAL A 572 16.37 5.24 22.44
CA VAL A 572 15.58 4.00 22.53
C VAL A 572 16.23 2.85 21.75
N SER A 573 16.73 3.13 20.56
CA SER A 573 17.45 2.15 19.74
C SER A 573 18.77 1.76 20.41
N TYR A 574 19.47 2.72 21.01
CA TYR A 574 20.76 2.50 21.68
C TYR A 574 20.64 1.57 22.88
N VAL A 575 19.68 1.81 23.77
CA VAL A 575 19.44 1.00 24.99
C VAL A 575 19.06 -0.45 24.68
N ARG A 576 18.41 -0.71 23.53
CA ARG A 576 17.97 -2.05 23.11
C ARG A 576 19.14 -3.01 22.84
N TYR A 577 20.32 -2.52 22.48
CA TYR A 577 21.48 -3.36 22.17
C TYR A 577 22.33 -3.59 23.41
N TRP A 578 22.48 -4.85 23.84
CA TRP A 578 23.30 -5.24 24.99
C TRP A 578 24.79 -4.92 24.82
N GLU A 579 25.28 -4.86 23.56
CA GLU A 579 26.66 -4.47 23.23
C GLU A 579 27.02 -3.09 23.79
N ASN A 580 26.07 -2.17 23.81
CA ASN A 580 26.31 -0.81 24.32
C ASN A 580 26.46 -0.80 25.86
N TRP A 581 25.71 -1.66 26.56
CA TRP A 581 25.87 -1.83 28.01
C TRP A 581 27.24 -2.41 28.35
N LEU A 582 27.73 -3.36 27.54
CA LEU A 582 29.06 -3.91 27.67
C LEU A 582 30.12 -2.80 27.54
N GLN A 583 30.00 -1.94 26.54
CA GLN A 583 30.93 -0.81 26.33
C GLN A 583 30.91 0.19 27.50
N TRP A 584 29.74 0.54 28.04
CA TRP A 584 29.65 1.38 29.23
C TRP A 584 30.33 0.73 30.46
N SER A 585 30.11 -0.56 30.65
CA SER A 585 30.76 -1.31 31.74
C SER A 585 32.28 -1.24 31.61
N ILE A 586 32.83 -1.37 30.42
CA ILE A 586 34.28 -1.27 30.15
C ILE A 586 34.75 0.18 30.37
N VAL A 587 34.09 1.19 29.81
CA VAL A 587 34.50 2.59 29.98
C VAL A 587 34.54 3.01 31.45
N ILE A 588 33.50 2.68 32.21
CA ILE A 588 33.41 2.99 33.65
C ILE A 588 34.46 2.20 34.40
N GLY A 589 34.59 0.89 34.12
CA GLY A 589 35.55 0.03 34.79
C GLY A 589 37.00 0.47 34.59
N ILE A 590 37.36 0.94 33.41
CA ILE A 590 38.70 1.46 33.15
C ILE A 590 38.97 2.76 33.94
N PHE A 591 38.00 3.69 34.05
CA PHE A 591 38.14 4.86 34.89
C PHE A 591 38.37 4.46 36.37
N LEU A 592 37.64 3.44 36.87
CA LEU A 592 37.80 2.96 38.23
C LEU A 592 39.17 2.32 38.45
N CYS A 593 39.70 1.59 37.46
CA CYS A 593 41.03 0.95 37.55
C CYS A 593 42.17 1.98 37.44
N THR A 594 41.99 3.09 36.67
CA THR A 594 43.08 4.05 36.46
C THR A 594 43.10 5.17 37.49
N HIS A 595 42.03 5.40 38.25
CA HIS A 595 41.87 6.56 39.14
C HIS A 595 43.00 6.68 40.20
N ASN A 596 43.31 5.64 40.91
CA ASN A 596 44.33 5.65 41.96
C ASN A 596 45.73 5.20 41.48
N GLY A 597 45.81 4.40 40.42
CA GLY A 597 47.06 3.88 39.89
C GLY A 597 47.96 4.90 39.20
N LEU A 598 47.48 6.14 38.98
CA LEU A 598 48.24 7.23 38.38
C LEU A 598 49.01 8.08 39.42
N SER A 599 48.44 8.20 40.64
CA SER A 599 49.03 9.03 41.70
C SER A 599 50.02 8.26 42.55
N ASP A 600 49.68 7.06 42.98
CA ASP A 600 50.51 6.14 43.76
C ASP A 600 50.09 4.71 43.59
N VAL A 601 50.94 3.86 43.06
CA VAL A 601 50.66 2.43 42.85
C VAL A 601 50.48 1.67 44.18
N ASN A 602 51.09 2.19 45.28
CA ASN A 602 50.91 1.62 46.65
C ASN A 602 49.52 1.90 47.24
N SER A 603 48.70 2.75 46.60
CA SER A 603 47.33 3.09 47.04
C SER A 603 46.22 2.21 46.40
N VAL A 604 46.57 1.19 45.64
CA VAL A 604 45.58 0.34 44.95
C VAL A 604 44.76 -0.45 45.97
N MET A 605 43.43 -0.29 45.92
CA MET A 605 42.51 -0.96 46.81
C MET A 605 42.21 -2.40 46.33
N ILE A 606 41.89 -3.31 47.27
CA ILE A 606 41.60 -4.73 46.99
C ILE A 606 40.49 -4.89 45.96
N TRP A 607 39.41 -4.07 46.03
CA TRP A 607 38.29 -4.13 45.14
C TRP A 607 38.66 -3.79 43.67
N GLN A 608 39.73 -2.97 43.49
CA GLN A 608 40.20 -2.61 42.14
C GLN A 608 40.83 -3.81 41.41
N HIS A 609 41.44 -4.77 42.14
CA HIS A 609 41.89 -6.02 41.53
C HIS A 609 40.73 -6.85 40.97
N HIS A 610 39.60 -6.90 41.69
CA HIS A 610 38.41 -7.58 41.21
C HIS A 610 37.83 -6.90 39.96
N VAL A 611 37.74 -5.58 39.99
CA VAL A 611 37.26 -4.79 38.86
C VAL A 611 38.18 -4.95 37.66
N ALA A 612 39.51 -4.86 37.86
CA ALA A 612 40.48 -5.01 36.77
C ALA A 612 40.40 -6.39 36.09
N ALA A 613 40.23 -7.45 36.87
CA ALA A 613 40.07 -8.82 36.36
C ALA A 613 38.80 -8.96 35.48
N VAL A 614 37.68 -8.35 35.90
CA VAL A 614 36.43 -8.37 35.16
C VAL A 614 36.54 -7.52 33.91
N VAL A 615 37.10 -6.31 34.03
CA VAL A 615 37.17 -5.36 32.90
C VAL A 615 38.12 -5.85 31.82
N ILE A 616 39.26 -6.47 32.17
CA ILE A 616 40.14 -7.04 31.14
C ILE A 616 39.44 -8.17 30.37
N PHE A 617 38.70 -9.03 31.07
CA PHE A 617 37.91 -10.08 30.42
C PHE A 617 36.88 -9.47 29.46
N LEU A 618 36.08 -8.46 29.92
CA LEU A 618 35.09 -7.78 29.10
C LEU A 618 35.72 -7.07 27.91
N ALA A 619 36.87 -6.44 28.03
CA ALA A 619 37.58 -5.75 26.97
C ALA A 619 38.04 -6.72 25.86
N TRP A 620 38.58 -7.90 26.23
CA TRP A 620 38.92 -8.94 25.26
C TRP A 620 37.67 -9.56 24.61
N LEU A 621 36.58 -9.71 25.34
CA LEU A 621 35.28 -10.15 24.81
C LEU A 621 34.72 -9.15 23.79
N GLU A 622 34.77 -7.84 24.09
CA GLU A 622 34.38 -6.79 23.14
C GLU A 622 35.23 -6.84 21.87
N LEU A 623 36.55 -6.99 21.99
CA LEU A 623 37.43 -7.12 20.84
C LEU A 623 37.05 -8.33 19.97
N MET A 624 36.73 -9.48 20.57
CA MET A 624 36.24 -10.66 19.86
C MET A 624 34.91 -10.35 19.11
N MET A 625 33.97 -9.65 19.76
CA MET A 625 32.69 -9.25 19.13
C MET A 625 32.95 -8.27 17.98
N LEU A 626 33.92 -7.36 18.11
CA LEU A 626 34.28 -6.42 17.05
C LEU A 626 34.90 -7.14 15.84
N VAL A 627 35.75 -8.14 16.06
CA VAL A 627 36.28 -9.03 15.00
C VAL A 627 35.13 -9.77 14.31
N GLY A 628 34.10 -10.16 15.06
CA GLY A 628 32.87 -10.78 14.55
C GLY A 628 32.07 -9.91 13.58
N ARG A 629 32.30 -8.58 13.54
CA ARG A 629 31.67 -7.70 12.54
C ARG A 629 32.21 -7.90 11.13
N PHE A 630 33.37 -8.52 10.96
CA PHE A 630 33.91 -8.83 9.62
C PHE A 630 33.19 -10.05 9.01
N PRO A 631 32.87 -10.00 7.71
CA PRO A 631 32.10 -11.07 7.03
C PRO A 631 32.74 -12.47 7.14
N ILE A 632 34.06 -12.53 7.21
CA ILE A 632 34.82 -13.81 7.28
C ILE A 632 34.70 -14.41 8.68
N PHE A 633 34.95 -13.61 9.72
CA PHE A 633 34.98 -14.09 11.10
C PHE A 633 33.60 -14.06 11.77
N GLY A 634 32.67 -13.28 11.22
CA GLY A 634 31.36 -13.08 11.80
C GLY A 634 30.54 -14.36 11.95
N LEU A 635 30.74 -15.33 11.06
CA LEU A 635 30.08 -16.62 11.16
C LEU A 635 30.52 -17.38 12.42
N TYR A 636 31.83 -17.42 12.69
CA TYR A 636 32.37 -18.13 13.86
C TYR A 636 31.95 -17.48 15.18
N VAL A 637 31.99 -16.14 15.23
CA VAL A 637 31.55 -15.41 16.43
C VAL A 637 30.03 -15.59 16.65
N GLN A 638 29.23 -15.65 15.57
CA GLN A 638 27.79 -15.93 15.68
C GLN A 638 27.54 -17.37 16.13
N MET A 639 28.27 -18.34 15.59
CA MET A 639 28.18 -19.74 16.05
C MET A 639 28.43 -19.78 17.56
N PHE A 640 29.52 -19.16 18.02
CA PHE A 640 29.84 -19.07 19.42
C PHE A 640 28.71 -18.41 20.25
N THR A 641 28.22 -17.24 19.84
CA THR A 641 27.19 -16.51 20.58
C THR A 641 25.87 -17.27 20.61
N THR A 642 25.46 -17.91 19.49
CA THR A 642 24.21 -18.67 19.43
C THR A 642 24.30 -19.92 20.31
N VAL A 643 25.41 -20.66 20.22
CA VAL A 643 25.64 -21.83 21.07
C VAL A 643 25.70 -21.43 22.55
N ALA A 644 26.38 -20.31 22.87
CA ALA A 644 26.45 -19.81 24.26
C ALA A 644 25.09 -19.44 24.84
N VAL A 645 24.23 -18.77 24.05
CA VAL A 645 22.86 -18.41 24.46
C VAL A 645 21.99 -19.65 24.62
N ASN A 646 22.06 -20.60 23.71
CA ASN A 646 21.28 -21.84 23.79
C ASN A 646 21.80 -22.74 24.95
N PHE A 647 23.12 -22.79 25.17
CA PHE A 647 23.72 -23.41 26.33
C PHE A 647 23.22 -22.81 27.64
N SER A 648 23.19 -21.47 27.73
CA SER A 648 22.68 -20.77 28.90
C SER A 648 21.20 -21.12 29.20
N LYS A 649 20.35 -21.15 28.16
CA LYS A 649 18.93 -21.56 28.30
C LYS A 649 18.81 -23.01 28.75
N PHE A 650 19.62 -23.89 28.18
CA PHE A 650 19.67 -25.29 28.51
C PHE A 650 20.12 -25.47 29.96
N LEU A 651 21.22 -24.82 30.39
CA LEU A 651 21.70 -24.87 31.77
C LEU A 651 20.65 -24.35 32.77
N MET A 652 19.91 -23.29 32.38
CA MET A 652 18.80 -22.76 33.19
C MET A 652 17.67 -23.79 33.36
N ALA A 653 17.34 -24.55 32.33
CA ALA A 653 16.30 -25.58 32.41
C ALA A 653 16.71 -26.74 33.37
N TYR A 654 17.99 -27.08 33.39
CA TYR A 654 18.52 -28.20 34.24
C TYR A 654 19.20 -27.71 35.50
N CYS A 655 19.14 -26.43 35.86
CA CYS A 655 19.77 -25.87 37.04
C CYS A 655 19.25 -26.54 38.33
N CYS A 656 17.95 -26.88 38.37
CA CYS A 656 17.38 -27.58 39.53
C CYS A 656 18.05 -28.94 39.79
N LEU A 657 18.40 -29.68 38.72
CA LEU A 657 19.11 -30.97 38.85
C LEU A 657 20.53 -30.79 39.41
N LEU A 658 21.25 -29.78 38.89
CA LEU A 658 22.59 -29.44 39.35
C LEU A 658 22.60 -28.96 40.82
N ILE A 659 21.60 -28.14 41.18
CA ILE A 659 21.44 -27.69 42.57
C ILE A 659 21.12 -28.89 43.49
N ALA A 660 20.24 -29.81 43.09
CA ALA A 660 19.90 -31.00 43.87
C ALA A 660 21.14 -31.85 44.14
N PHE A 661 21.95 -32.14 43.12
CA PHE A 661 23.21 -32.89 43.33
C PHE A 661 24.21 -32.07 44.14
N GLY A 662 24.35 -30.78 43.90
CA GLY A 662 25.25 -29.93 44.66
C GLY A 662 24.92 -29.88 46.17
N LEU A 663 23.63 -29.79 46.51
CA LEU A 663 23.15 -29.85 47.88
C LEU A 663 23.33 -31.25 48.48
N SER A 664 23.03 -32.31 47.73
CA SER A 664 23.24 -33.69 48.18
C SER A 664 24.70 -33.99 48.48
N PHE A 665 25.62 -33.54 47.66
CA PHE A 665 27.05 -33.69 47.88
C PHE A 665 27.53 -32.85 49.06
N CYS A 666 26.95 -31.68 49.32
CA CYS A 666 27.24 -30.88 50.51
C CYS A 666 26.89 -31.63 51.83
N VAL A 667 25.80 -32.40 51.79
CA VAL A 667 25.36 -33.22 52.94
C VAL A 667 26.20 -34.50 53.08
N LEU A 668 26.51 -35.16 51.94
CA LEU A 668 27.19 -36.47 51.99
C LEU A 668 28.71 -36.36 52.21
N PHE A 669 29.32 -35.23 51.78
CA PHE A 669 30.79 -35.02 51.87
C PHE A 669 31.15 -33.78 52.74
N PRO A 670 30.70 -33.65 54.01
CA PRO A 670 30.93 -32.46 54.84
C PRO A 670 32.40 -32.20 55.12
N ASN A 671 33.25 -33.28 55.13
CA ASN A 671 34.68 -33.25 55.42
C ASN A 671 35.54 -32.86 54.21
N TYR A 672 34.96 -32.86 52.94
CA TYR A 672 35.69 -32.46 51.78
C TYR A 672 35.58 -30.95 51.54
N ILE A 673 36.74 -30.27 51.44
CA ILE A 673 36.82 -28.78 51.39
C ILE A 673 35.96 -28.17 50.30
N ALA A 674 35.87 -28.83 49.14
CA ALA A 674 35.09 -28.33 48.02
C ALA A 674 33.57 -28.38 48.28
N PHE A 675 33.05 -29.31 49.06
CA PHE A 675 31.62 -29.45 49.38
C PHE A 675 31.22 -28.84 50.73
N LYS A 676 32.15 -28.28 51.52
CA LYS A 676 31.89 -27.73 52.85
C LYS A 676 30.91 -26.50 52.82
N ALA A 677 30.79 -25.77 51.74
CA ALA A 677 29.94 -24.62 51.63
C ALA A 677 29.11 -24.69 50.34
N ILE A 678 27.81 -24.33 50.41
CA ILE A 678 26.88 -24.44 49.27
C ILE A 678 27.42 -23.80 47.97
N PRO A 679 27.97 -22.57 47.96
CA PRO A 679 28.48 -21.98 46.73
C PRO A 679 29.65 -22.76 46.13
N ARG A 680 30.53 -23.31 46.95
CA ARG A 680 31.69 -24.13 46.51
C ARG A 680 31.20 -25.47 45.98
N SER A 681 30.24 -26.10 46.68
CA SER A 681 29.65 -27.37 46.24
C SER A 681 29.01 -27.25 44.89
N LEU A 682 28.21 -26.18 44.63
CA LEU A 682 27.60 -25.91 43.32
C LEU A 682 28.66 -25.71 42.24
N LEU A 683 29.70 -24.91 42.52
CA LEU A 683 30.81 -24.71 41.60
C LEU A 683 31.50 -26.03 41.25
N LYS A 684 31.83 -26.86 42.31
CA LYS A 684 32.45 -28.17 42.09
C LYS A 684 31.55 -29.10 41.27
N THR A 685 30.24 -29.11 41.54
CA THR A 685 29.27 -29.91 40.79
C THR A 685 29.25 -29.52 39.32
N ILE A 686 29.33 -28.22 38.99
CA ILE A 686 29.43 -27.74 37.58
C ILE A 686 30.76 -28.18 36.95
N VAL A 687 31.86 -28.14 37.68
CA VAL A 687 33.18 -28.62 37.21
C VAL A 687 33.15 -30.13 36.97
N MET A 688 32.52 -30.89 37.88
CA MET A 688 32.30 -32.34 37.69
C MET A 688 31.41 -32.66 36.49
N MET A 689 30.45 -31.82 36.17
CA MET A 689 29.65 -31.94 34.91
C MET A 689 30.55 -31.84 33.66
N ALA A 690 31.60 -31.03 33.72
CA ALA A 690 32.56 -30.93 32.59
C ALA A 690 33.48 -32.16 32.45
N GLY A 691 33.41 -33.11 33.37
CA GLY A 691 34.15 -34.39 33.33
C GLY A 691 35.26 -34.50 34.34
N GLU A 692 35.52 -33.49 35.17
CA GLU A 692 36.58 -33.48 36.21
C GLU A 692 36.06 -34.10 37.51
N LEU A 693 35.94 -35.44 37.53
CA LEU A 693 35.20 -36.17 38.59
C LEU A 693 35.98 -36.36 39.87
N GLU A 694 37.31 -36.39 39.82
CA GLU A 694 38.23 -36.58 41.00
C GLU A 694 37.74 -37.67 41.94
N PHE A 695 37.39 -38.85 41.39
CA PHE A 695 36.78 -39.95 42.14
C PHE A 695 37.69 -40.46 43.24
N GLU A 696 39.01 -40.59 42.96
CA GLU A 696 39.97 -41.08 43.91
C GLU A 696 40.12 -40.15 45.13
N ASP A 697 40.18 -38.83 44.87
CA ASP A 697 40.36 -37.84 45.95
C ASP A 697 39.12 -37.72 46.86
N ILE A 698 37.90 -37.89 46.26
CA ILE A 698 36.64 -37.80 46.99
C ILE A 698 36.38 -39.03 47.83
N PHE A 699 36.71 -40.25 47.36
CA PHE A 699 36.36 -41.50 47.98
C PHE A 699 37.54 -42.20 48.78
N TYR A 700 38.80 -41.98 48.36
CA TYR A 700 39.97 -42.70 48.88
C TYR A 700 41.08 -41.77 49.35
N GLY A 701 40.81 -40.44 49.55
CA GLY A 701 41.80 -39.49 50.08
C GLY A 701 42.24 -39.88 51.53
N GLU A 702 43.54 -39.78 51.80
CA GLU A 702 44.20 -40.32 53.01
C GLU A 702 43.62 -39.89 54.35
N ASN A 703 42.81 -38.83 54.47
CA ASN A 703 42.22 -38.26 55.65
C ASN A 703 40.67 -38.15 55.65
N LEU A 704 39.96 -38.78 54.74
CA LEU A 704 38.53 -38.63 54.59
C LEU A 704 37.79 -39.92 54.97
N LYS A 705 37.15 -39.93 56.17
CA LYS A 705 36.17 -40.96 56.51
C LYS A 705 34.81 -40.55 56.01
N ILE A 706 34.25 -41.33 55.07
CA ILE A 706 32.89 -41.17 54.56
C ILE A 706 31.93 -41.83 55.56
N GLU A 707 31.00 -41.09 56.15
CA GLU A 707 30.04 -41.58 57.15
C GLU A 707 28.99 -42.52 56.50
N TYR A 708 28.59 -42.27 55.20
CA TYR A 708 27.55 -43.04 54.55
C TYR A 708 28.02 -43.56 53.14
N PRO A 709 28.88 -44.58 53.09
CA PRO A 709 29.56 -45.00 51.85
C PRO A 709 28.58 -45.49 50.74
N ALA A 710 27.54 -46.25 51.11
CA ALA A 710 26.59 -46.80 50.09
C ALA A 710 25.75 -45.72 49.40
N THR A 711 25.25 -44.80 50.21
CA THR A 711 24.46 -43.65 49.63
C THR A 711 25.36 -42.70 48.84
N ALA A 712 26.60 -42.48 49.29
CA ALA A 712 27.54 -41.62 48.60
C ALA A 712 27.92 -42.17 47.20
N HIS A 713 28.26 -43.48 47.14
CA HIS A 713 28.55 -44.16 45.86
C HIS A 713 27.31 -44.18 44.94
N GLY A 714 26.11 -44.45 45.47
CA GLY A 714 24.86 -44.44 44.69
C GLY A 714 24.53 -43.09 44.08
N MET A 715 24.64 -42.01 44.91
CA MET A 715 24.41 -40.65 44.41
C MET A 715 25.47 -40.19 43.42
N PHE A 716 26.74 -40.56 43.65
CA PHE A 716 27.79 -40.23 42.68
C PHE A 716 27.59 -40.97 41.35
N LEU A 717 27.24 -42.27 41.37
CA LEU A 717 26.90 -43.00 40.15
C LEU A 717 25.71 -42.40 39.41
N ALA A 718 24.65 -42.02 40.15
CA ALA A 718 23.50 -41.35 39.58
C ALA A 718 23.89 -40.02 38.93
N PHE A 719 24.77 -39.24 39.56
CA PHE A 719 25.31 -38.01 38.98
C PHE A 719 26.09 -38.27 37.68
N VAL A 720 27.00 -39.25 37.66
CA VAL A 720 27.77 -39.61 36.50
C VAL A 720 26.83 -40.01 35.32
N LEU A 721 25.84 -40.86 35.58
CA LEU A 721 24.92 -41.30 34.53
C LEU A 721 24.02 -40.16 34.06
N LEU A 722 23.37 -39.44 34.96
CA LEU A 722 22.38 -38.42 34.57
C LEU A 722 23.01 -37.11 34.06
N VAL A 723 24.06 -36.65 34.74
CA VAL A 723 24.68 -35.35 34.43
C VAL A 723 25.84 -35.50 33.43
N THR A 724 26.84 -36.33 33.75
CA THR A 724 28.03 -36.42 32.94
C THR A 724 27.79 -37.17 31.62
N VAL A 725 26.99 -38.25 31.64
CA VAL A 725 26.74 -39.00 30.40
C VAL A 725 25.55 -38.43 29.63
N ILE A 726 24.35 -38.37 30.23
CA ILE A 726 23.13 -38.00 29.47
C ILE A 726 23.10 -36.50 29.17
N LEU A 727 23.25 -35.65 30.21
CA LEU A 727 23.09 -34.19 30.04
C LEU A 727 24.19 -33.60 29.15
N THR A 728 25.44 -34.04 29.29
CA THR A 728 26.57 -33.56 28.49
C THR A 728 26.44 -34.01 27.03
N ASN A 729 26.04 -35.26 26.75
CA ASN A 729 25.80 -35.73 25.38
C ASN A 729 24.63 -34.99 24.71
N LEU A 730 23.56 -34.71 25.45
CA LEU A 730 22.44 -33.93 24.94
C LEU A 730 22.87 -32.48 24.57
N LEU A 731 23.73 -31.89 25.41
CA LEU A 731 24.30 -30.57 25.20
C LEU A 731 25.20 -30.52 23.97
N VAL A 732 26.07 -31.52 23.78
CA VAL A 732 26.91 -31.64 22.58
C VAL A 732 26.04 -31.83 21.33
N GLY A 733 25.02 -32.68 21.39
CA GLY A 733 24.08 -32.90 20.31
C GLY A 733 23.34 -31.60 19.87
N LEU A 734 22.90 -30.80 20.85
CA LEU A 734 22.27 -29.50 20.62
C LEU A 734 23.27 -28.51 19.95
N ALA A 735 24.50 -28.44 20.45
CA ALA A 735 25.54 -27.58 19.89
C ALA A 735 25.89 -27.95 18.42
N VAL A 736 26.00 -29.25 18.12
CA VAL A 736 26.25 -29.74 16.75
C VAL A 736 25.08 -29.40 15.83
N SER A 737 23.83 -29.60 16.27
CA SER A 737 22.64 -29.25 15.52
C SER A 737 22.57 -27.75 15.20
N ASP A 738 22.84 -26.89 16.19
CA ASP A 738 22.87 -25.44 16.01
C ASP A 738 23.95 -25.00 15.01
N ILE A 739 25.14 -25.59 15.09
CA ILE A 739 26.25 -25.31 14.17
C ILE A 739 25.87 -25.71 12.74
N GLN A 740 25.27 -26.88 12.52
CA GLN A 740 24.82 -27.33 11.21
C GLN A 740 23.75 -26.40 10.62
N GLY A 741 22.75 -26.00 11.41
CA GLY A 741 21.72 -25.06 11.01
C GLY A 741 22.30 -23.70 10.59
N LEU A 742 23.26 -23.17 11.36
CA LEU A 742 23.95 -21.93 11.04
C LEU A 742 24.84 -22.04 9.80
N GLN A 743 25.48 -23.18 9.53
CA GLN A 743 26.27 -23.38 8.31
C GLN A 743 25.40 -23.35 7.06
N GLN A 744 24.20 -23.93 7.09
CA GLN A 744 23.26 -23.89 5.96
C GLN A 744 22.80 -22.47 5.64
N SER A 745 22.58 -21.63 6.66
CA SER A 745 22.16 -20.23 6.48
C SER A 745 23.33 -19.25 6.33
N ALA A 746 24.59 -19.69 6.50
CA ALA A 746 25.78 -18.84 6.60
C ALA A 746 25.93 -17.78 5.51
N GLY A 747 25.64 -18.14 4.27
CA GLY A 747 25.75 -17.24 3.12
C GLY A 747 24.74 -16.09 3.19
N LEU A 748 23.50 -16.37 3.60
CA LEU A 748 22.46 -15.36 3.77
C LEU A 748 22.70 -14.46 4.98
N ASP A 749 23.09 -15.06 6.10
CA ASP A 749 23.33 -14.32 7.34
C ASP A 749 24.56 -13.41 7.22
N ARG A 750 25.57 -13.83 6.43
CA ARG A 750 26.70 -12.97 6.09
C ARG A 750 26.26 -11.70 5.35
N LEU A 751 25.42 -11.86 4.31
CA LEU A 751 24.92 -10.72 3.51
C LEU A 751 23.98 -9.83 4.33
N SER A 752 23.12 -10.43 5.17
CA SER A 752 22.22 -9.70 6.07
C SER A 752 23.01 -8.79 7.03
N ARG A 753 24.01 -9.33 7.73
CA ARG A 753 24.86 -8.55 8.62
C ARG A 753 25.64 -7.46 7.91
N GLN A 754 26.15 -7.80 6.73
CA GLN A 754 26.85 -6.81 5.92
C GLN A 754 25.95 -5.63 5.57
N ALA A 755 24.70 -5.87 5.20
CA ALA A 755 23.70 -4.84 4.92
C ALA A 755 23.36 -4.03 6.18
N GLU A 756 23.15 -4.68 7.33
CA GLU A 756 22.87 -4.04 8.62
C GLU A 756 24.02 -3.11 9.07
N LEU A 757 25.27 -3.59 8.99
CA LEU A 757 26.45 -2.80 9.35
C LEU A 757 26.61 -1.56 8.46
N ILE A 758 26.40 -1.73 7.15
CA ILE A 758 26.45 -0.61 6.20
C ILE A 758 25.35 0.40 6.53
N SER A 759 24.12 -0.08 6.77
CA SER A 759 22.96 0.77 7.09
C SER A 759 23.16 1.54 8.40
N ARG A 760 23.71 0.92 9.45
CA ARG A 760 24.03 1.61 10.71
C ARG A 760 25.00 2.78 10.48
N LEU A 761 26.05 2.57 9.69
CA LEU A 761 27.00 3.66 9.33
C LEU A 761 26.33 4.76 8.49
N GLU A 762 25.50 4.39 7.53
CA GLU A 762 24.73 5.36 6.74
C GLU A 762 23.79 6.16 7.63
N GLY A 763 23.07 5.51 8.54
CA GLY A 763 22.18 6.17 9.49
C GLY A 763 22.90 7.21 10.34
N LEU A 764 24.10 6.89 10.83
CA LEU A 764 24.94 7.86 11.55
C LEU A 764 25.33 9.06 10.65
N MET A 765 25.68 8.80 9.39
CA MET A 765 26.10 9.85 8.45
C MET A 765 24.96 10.78 8.00
N PHE A 766 23.75 10.26 7.87
CA PHE A 766 22.55 11.05 7.55
C PHE A 766 21.90 11.70 8.77
N SER A 767 22.52 11.57 9.96
CA SER A 767 21.98 12.14 11.19
C SER A 767 21.87 13.66 11.13
N ARG A 768 20.87 14.20 11.82
CA ARG A 768 20.67 15.65 11.95
C ARG A 768 21.88 16.36 12.56
N LEU A 769 22.64 15.68 13.44
CA LEU A 769 23.85 16.21 14.09
C LEU A 769 24.99 16.41 13.10
N LEU A 770 25.26 15.41 12.24
CA LEU A 770 26.32 15.49 11.23
C LEU A 770 25.99 16.45 10.08
N ARG A 771 24.72 16.71 9.80
CA ARG A 771 24.31 17.76 8.84
C ARG A 771 24.74 19.17 9.30
N LYS A 772 24.90 19.38 10.61
CA LYS A 772 25.40 20.65 11.19
C LYS A 772 26.93 20.74 11.16
N ALA A 773 27.66 19.68 10.80
CA ALA A 773 29.11 19.69 10.68
C ALA A 773 29.59 20.56 9.49
N PRO A 774 30.82 21.06 9.52
CA PRO A 774 31.38 21.82 8.40
C PRO A 774 31.24 21.08 7.07
N ILE A 775 30.80 21.77 6.02
CA ILE A 775 30.50 21.21 4.69
C ILE A 775 31.63 20.34 4.13
N ARG A 776 32.90 20.70 4.42
CA ARG A 776 34.08 19.94 3.97
C ARG A 776 34.14 18.54 4.60
N ILE A 777 33.87 18.43 5.91
CA ILE A 777 33.90 17.18 6.65
C ILE A 777 32.72 16.30 6.17
N TRP A 778 31.55 16.87 6.07
CA TRP A 778 30.36 16.15 5.60
C TRP A 778 30.52 15.64 4.15
N ALA A 779 31.07 16.48 3.25
CA ALA A 779 31.36 16.08 1.86
C ALA A 779 32.44 14.97 1.78
N LEU A 780 33.42 14.97 2.68
CA LEU A 780 34.44 13.92 2.76
C LEU A 780 33.79 12.58 3.15
N PHE A 781 32.96 12.57 4.20
CA PHE A 781 32.23 11.37 4.64
C PHE A 781 31.32 10.85 3.53
N GLN A 782 30.57 11.70 2.84
CA GLN A 782 29.74 11.29 1.71
C GLN A 782 30.56 10.66 0.58
N ARG A 783 31.69 11.24 0.21
CA ARG A 783 32.57 10.68 -0.84
C ARG A 783 33.08 9.30 -0.49
N ILE A 784 33.35 9.04 0.78
CA ILE A 784 33.91 7.77 1.23
C ILE A 784 32.83 6.68 1.34
N ALA A 785 31.62 7.04 1.76
CA ALA A 785 30.60 6.04 2.11
C ALA A 785 29.55 5.81 1.03
N LEU A 786 29.16 6.83 0.26
CA LEU A 786 28.12 6.69 -0.76
C LEU A 786 28.68 6.21 -2.09
N LEU A 787 28.00 5.29 -2.76
CA LEU A 787 28.26 4.94 -4.16
C LEU A 787 27.87 6.08 -5.09
N LYS A 788 26.78 6.78 -4.77
CA LYS A 788 26.30 7.96 -5.47
C LYS A 788 27.08 9.19 -5.02
N THR A 789 28.14 9.53 -5.76
CA THR A 789 28.69 10.89 -5.73
C THR A 789 27.97 11.70 -6.81
N SER A 790 27.86 13.02 -6.65
CA SER A 790 27.13 13.93 -7.58
C SER A 790 27.53 13.84 -9.06
N ARG A 791 28.59 13.11 -9.38
CA ARG A 791 29.12 12.86 -10.73
C ARG A 791 29.07 11.40 -11.18
N CYS A 792 28.79 10.42 -10.31
CA CYS A 792 28.68 9.01 -10.68
C CYS A 792 27.22 8.62 -10.88
N ARG A 793 26.90 8.22 -12.10
CA ARG A 793 25.63 7.56 -12.39
C ARG A 793 25.62 6.23 -11.60
N LEU A 794 24.49 5.84 -11.03
CA LEU A 794 24.29 4.54 -10.35
C LEU A 794 24.42 3.33 -11.31
N HIS A 795 24.99 3.54 -12.47
CA HIS A 795 25.32 2.51 -13.45
C HIS A 795 26.79 2.10 -13.28
N PHE A 796 26.97 0.83 -13.02
CA PHE A 796 28.30 0.25 -12.88
C PHE A 796 28.59 -0.63 -14.10
N ARG A 797 29.74 -0.37 -14.77
CA ARG A 797 30.18 -1.13 -15.95
C ARG A 797 31.38 -1.97 -15.58
N VAL A 798 31.36 -3.21 -15.99
CA VAL A 798 32.43 -4.19 -15.74
C VAL A 798 32.74 -4.94 -17.02
N LYS A 799 34.03 -5.12 -17.32
CA LYS A 799 34.53 -6.06 -18.33
C LYS A 799 35.02 -7.31 -17.61
N PRO A 800 34.20 -8.34 -17.45
CA PRO A 800 34.50 -9.46 -16.55
C PRO A 800 35.66 -10.34 -17.03
N ASN A 801 35.93 -10.35 -18.34
CA ASN A 801 36.99 -11.17 -18.94
C ASN A 801 38.32 -10.40 -19.08
N ASP A 802 38.40 -9.13 -18.65
CA ASP A 802 39.65 -8.39 -18.56
C ASP A 802 40.48 -8.92 -17.35
N PRO A 803 41.70 -9.41 -17.52
CA PRO A 803 42.57 -9.91 -16.43
C PRO A 803 42.83 -8.87 -15.34
N ARG A 804 42.72 -7.58 -15.68
CA ARG A 804 42.90 -6.42 -14.76
C ARG A 804 41.66 -6.17 -13.88
N GLU A 805 40.52 -6.74 -14.25
CA GLU A 805 39.27 -6.52 -13.53
C GLU A 805 39.18 -7.44 -12.30
N LYS A 806 39.43 -6.85 -11.10
CA LYS A 806 39.38 -7.56 -9.81
C LYS A 806 38.26 -7.03 -8.90
N ARG A 807 37.35 -6.19 -9.44
CA ARG A 807 36.30 -5.54 -8.63
C ARG A 807 35.18 -6.49 -8.24
N ILE A 808 34.90 -7.52 -9.02
CA ILE A 808 33.85 -8.51 -8.77
C ILE A 808 34.50 -9.91 -8.70
N PRO A 809 34.12 -10.77 -7.72
CA PRO A 809 34.56 -12.16 -7.66
C PRO A 809 34.09 -12.98 -8.88
N LYS A 810 34.87 -13.97 -9.29
CA LYS A 810 34.53 -14.83 -10.44
C LYS A 810 33.21 -15.58 -10.23
N GLU A 811 32.94 -16.05 -9.02
CA GLU A 811 31.70 -16.77 -8.66
C GLU A 811 30.45 -15.89 -8.94
N LEU A 812 30.53 -14.60 -8.59
CA LEU A 812 29.43 -13.66 -8.81
C LEU A 812 29.26 -13.33 -10.29
N ILE A 813 30.36 -13.23 -11.05
CA ILE A 813 30.33 -13.06 -12.51
C ILE A 813 29.65 -14.27 -13.17
N THR A 814 29.97 -15.48 -12.73
CA THR A 814 29.32 -16.70 -13.22
C THR A 814 27.84 -16.74 -12.93
N SER A 815 27.44 -16.28 -11.73
CA SER A 815 26.02 -16.16 -11.35
C SER A 815 25.28 -15.14 -12.22
N ILE A 816 25.90 -14.00 -12.54
CA ILE A 816 25.35 -12.98 -13.46
C ILE A 816 25.18 -13.57 -14.87
N TYR A 817 26.18 -14.27 -15.41
CA TYR A 817 26.10 -14.89 -16.73
C TYR A 817 24.99 -15.94 -16.80
N LYS A 818 24.86 -16.79 -15.76
CA LYS A 818 23.81 -17.80 -15.66
C LYS A 818 22.42 -17.14 -15.70
N LEU A 819 22.20 -16.09 -14.91
CA LEU A 819 20.95 -15.35 -14.85
C LEU A 819 20.62 -14.71 -16.21
N VAL A 820 21.60 -14.10 -16.88
CA VAL A 820 21.40 -13.48 -18.20
C VAL A 820 21.09 -14.55 -19.26
N ALA A 821 21.74 -15.72 -19.20
CA ALA A 821 21.47 -16.84 -20.10
C ALA A 821 20.03 -17.37 -19.91
N GLU A 822 19.62 -17.67 -18.68
CA GLU A 822 18.26 -18.11 -18.33
C GLU A 822 17.20 -17.11 -18.79
N ARG A 823 17.48 -15.80 -18.67
CA ARG A 823 16.60 -14.76 -19.15
C ARG A 823 16.50 -14.71 -20.67
N ARG A 824 17.62 -14.87 -21.39
CA ARG A 824 17.63 -14.95 -22.86
C ARG A 824 16.79 -16.14 -23.34
N GLU A 825 16.90 -17.30 -22.72
CA GLU A 825 16.11 -18.48 -23.04
C GLU A 825 14.61 -18.25 -22.75
N ARG A 826 14.27 -17.68 -21.60
CA ARG A 826 12.86 -17.29 -21.27
C ARG A 826 12.29 -16.35 -22.34
N ASN A 827 13.00 -15.30 -22.70
CA ASN A 827 12.55 -14.35 -23.71
C ASN A 827 12.43 -14.97 -25.09
N GLN A 828 13.32 -15.88 -25.47
CA GLN A 828 13.22 -16.62 -26.73
C GLN A 828 12.01 -17.55 -26.74
N SER A 829 11.74 -18.26 -25.66
CA SER A 829 10.57 -19.13 -25.52
C SER A 829 9.24 -18.34 -25.61
N ILE A 830 9.17 -17.16 -24.98
CA ILE A 830 8.01 -16.25 -25.04
C ILE A 830 7.83 -15.75 -26.48
N ARG A 831 8.90 -15.31 -27.15
CA ARG A 831 8.84 -14.88 -28.56
C ARG A 831 8.39 -16.01 -29.47
N ARG A 832 8.90 -17.25 -29.29
CA ARG A 832 8.45 -18.41 -30.04
C ARG A 832 6.96 -18.70 -29.84
N ARG A 833 6.46 -18.62 -28.58
CA ARG A 833 5.02 -18.79 -28.26
C ARG A 833 4.17 -17.69 -28.91
N GLN A 834 4.61 -16.44 -28.88
CA GLN A 834 3.92 -15.34 -29.53
C GLN A 834 3.91 -15.49 -31.06
N THR A 835 5.03 -15.89 -31.64
CA THR A 835 5.09 -16.16 -33.09
C THR A 835 4.17 -17.31 -33.47
N TYR A 836 4.11 -18.36 -32.65
CA TYR A 836 3.21 -19.51 -32.87
C TYR A 836 1.73 -19.12 -32.74
N ARG A 837 1.35 -18.32 -31.73
CA ARG A 837 0.01 -17.77 -31.62
C ARG A 837 -0.36 -16.86 -32.79
N ASN A 838 0.55 -15.99 -33.21
CA ASN A 838 0.32 -15.13 -34.37
C ASN A 838 0.21 -15.95 -35.67
N MET A 839 0.92 -17.06 -35.81
CA MET A 839 0.76 -18.00 -36.91
C MET A 839 -0.57 -18.76 -36.85
N GLN A 840 -1.02 -19.16 -35.65
CA GLN A 840 -2.32 -19.80 -35.46
C GLN A 840 -3.48 -18.86 -35.81
N THR A 841 -3.46 -17.62 -35.27
CA THR A 841 -4.43 -16.58 -35.64
C THR A 841 -4.39 -16.22 -37.12
N PHE A 842 -3.21 -16.29 -37.77
CA PHE A 842 -3.08 -16.11 -39.22
C PHE A 842 -3.62 -17.29 -40.02
N ASN A 843 -3.42 -18.53 -39.55
CA ASN A 843 -4.00 -19.71 -40.17
C ASN A 843 -5.53 -19.80 -39.97
N ASP A 844 -6.03 -19.42 -38.78
CA ASP A 844 -7.47 -19.34 -38.50
C ASP A 844 -8.15 -18.28 -39.35
N LEU A 845 -7.46 -17.19 -39.68
CA LEU A 845 -7.92 -16.16 -40.63
C LEU A 845 -7.87 -16.62 -42.11
N LEU A 846 -6.99 -17.57 -42.44
CA LEU A 846 -6.86 -18.12 -43.84
C LEU A 846 -7.87 -19.22 -44.13
N MET A 847 -8.38 -19.90 -43.10
CA MET A 847 -9.33 -21.02 -43.21
C MET A 847 -10.80 -20.59 -43.03
N GLY A 848 -11.09 -19.33 -42.78
CA GLY A 848 -12.44 -18.79 -42.62
C GLY A 848 -13.02 -18.29 -43.92
N ASP A 849 -14.25 -18.67 -44.18
CA ASP A 849 -15.12 -18.57 -45.37
C ASP A 849 -15.14 -17.20 -46.13
N ASP A 850 -15.51 -17.27 -47.39
CA ASP A 850 -15.39 -16.24 -48.47
C ASP A 850 -16.02 -14.84 -48.24
N GLY A 851 -16.49 -14.49 -47.04
CA GLY A 851 -17.07 -13.16 -46.75
C GLY A 851 -16.08 -12.07 -46.28
N ALA A 852 -14.80 -12.34 -46.16
CA ALA A 852 -13.84 -11.52 -45.37
C ALA A 852 -12.86 -10.63 -46.16
N VAL A 853 -13.06 -10.41 -47.43
CA VAL A 853 -12.09 -9.68 -48.30
C VAL A 853 -11.96 -8.18 -47.92
N THR A 854 -13.00 -7.57 -47.38
CA THR A 854 -12.99 -6.15 -46.97
C THR A 854 -12.38 -5.89 -45.61
N LEU A 855 -12.39 -6.86 -44.68
CA LEU A 855 -11.76 -6.75 -43.38
C LEU A 855 -10.23 -6.99 -43.46
N ARG A 856 -9.74 -7.73 -44.47
CA ARG A 856 -8.30 -8.01 -44.70
C ARG A 856 -7.48 -6.72 -44.90
N ARG A 857 -8.01 -5.71 -45.56
CA ARG A 857 -7.27 -4.44 -45.82
C ARG A 857 -7.15 -3.54 -44.58
N LYS A 858 -8.12 -3.57 -43.67
CA LYS A 858 -8.06 -2.77 -42.41
C LYS A 858 -7.11 -3.37 -41.38
N HIS A 859 -7.07 -4.70 -41.26
CA HIS A 859 -6.20 -5.39 -40.28
C HIS A 859 -4.71 -5.36 -40.66
N PHE A 860 -4.42 -5.43 -41.96
CA PHE A 860 -3.04 -5.29 -42.49
C PHE A 860 -2.47 -3.89 -42.26
N LYS A 861 -3.31 -2.85 -42.32
CA LYS A 861 -2.90 -1.47 -41.99
C LYS A 861 -2.66 -1.29 -40.49
N THR A 862 -3.36 -1.99 -39.61
CA THR A 862 -3.22 -1.91 -38.14
C THR A 862 -1.97 -2.64 -37.65
N ILE A 863 -1.63 -3.78 -38.26
CA ILE A 863 -0.41 -4.53 -37.94
C ILE A 863 0.85 -3.78 -38.38
N ASN A 864 0.83 -3.14 -39.55
CA ASN A 864 1.93 -2.29 -40.03
C ASN A 864 2.05 -0.97 -39.22
N LYS A 865 0.94 -0.42 -38.71
CA LYS A 865 0.96 0.79 -37.90
C LYS A 865 1.52 0.54 -36.50
N ASN A 866 1.31 -0.66 -35.92
CA ASN A 866 1.92 -1.06 -34.67
C ASN A 866 3.41 -1.44 -34.81
N ARG A 867 3.86 -1.86 -36.00
CA ARG A 867 5.29 -2.13 -36.26
C ARG A 867 6.10 -0.83 -36.39
N THR A 868 5.53 0.22 -36.96
CA THR A 868 6.17 1.55 -37.09
C THR A 868 6.21 2.33 -35.77
N ILE A 869 5.32 2.05 -34.79
CA ILE A 869 5.33 2.70 -33.47
C ILE A 869 6.38 2.12 -32.54
N SER A 870 6.79 0.85 -32.72
CA SER A 870 7.85 0.24 -31.90
C SER A 870 9.28 0.55 -32.37
N GLU A 871 9.46 1.02 -33.62
CA GLU A 871 10.78 1.37 -34.17
C GLU A 871 11.18 2.85 -33.92
N ASN A 872 10.23 3.73 -33.56
CA ASN A 872 10.51 5.17 -33.35
C ASN A 872 10.97 5.54 -31.91
N PHE A 873 11.27 4.57 -31.05
CA PHE A 873 11.74 4.85 -29.68
C PHE A 873 13.26 4.78 -29.47
N TYR A 874 14.05 4.54 -30.53
CA TYR A 874 15.52 4.64 -30.48
C TYR A 874 16.03 5.55 -31.60
N GLY A 875 16.00 6.86 -31.35
CA GLY A 875 16.64 7.84 -32.18
C GLY A 875 18.19 7.79 -32.01
N GLY A 876 18.87 7.37 -33.01
CA GLY A 876 20.33 7.47 -33.17
C GLY A 876 20.64 7.61 -34.64
N THR A 877 21.16 8.77 -34.99
CA THR A 877 21.62 9.27 -36.29
C THR A 877 22.29 8.23 -37.21
N ARG A 878 21.80 8.16 -38.43
CA ARG A 878 22.50 7.53 -39.57
C ARG A 878 23.56 8.47 -40.16
N PRO A 879 24.62 7.96 -40.67
CA PRO A 879 25.26 8.51 -41.90
C PRO A 879 25.01 7.62 -43.09
N ASP A 880 24.90 8.32 -44.22
CA ASP A 880 24.62 7.85 -45.57
C ASP A 880 25.66 6.92 -46.19
N THR A 881 25.18 6.25 -47.20
CA THR A 881 25.79 5.73 -48.42
C THR A 881 26.05 4.22 -48.53
N MET A 882 25.42 3.73 -49.58
CA MET A 882 25.79 2.72 -50.59
C MET A 882 25.46 1.22 -50.35
N PRO A 883 25.33 0.44 -51.41
CA PRO A 883 24.42 0.39 -52.57
C PRO A 883 23.64 -0.94 -52.67
N ALA A 884 22.79 -1.04 -53.66
CA ALA A 884 21.97 -2.18 -54.03
C ALA A 884 22.77 -3.45 -54.36
N ALA A 885 22.28 -4.61 -53.89
CA ALA A 885 22.67 -5.93 -54.36
C ALA A 885 21.52 -6.95 -54.24
N PRO A 886 21.56 -8.06 -54.91
CA PRO A 886 20.54 -8.50 -55.87
C PRO A 886 19.58 -9.56 -55.28
N THR A 887 18.48 -9.73 -55.98
CA THR A 887 17.47 -10.78 -55.81
C THR A 887 18.09 -12.17 -55.89
N VAL A 888 17.90 -12.98 -54.86
CA VAL A 888 18.04 -14.42 -54.88
C VAL A 888 16.73 -15.11 -54.51
N ARG A 889 16.03 -15.58 -55.56
CA ARG A 889 15.09 -16.70 -55.48
C ARG A 889 15.94 -17.99 -55.31
N THR A 890 15.76 -18.72 -54.20
CA THR A 890 15.90 -20.19 -54.04
C THR A 890 16.25 -20.48 -52.59
N SER A 891 15.33 -21.06 -51.84
CA SER A 891 15.62 -22.10 -50.85
C SER A 891 14.44 -22.47 -49.92
N ALA A 892 13.24 -22.64 -50.49
CA ALA A 892 12.14 -23.24 -49.71
C ALA A 892 12.31 -24.76 -49.49
N THR A 893 13.19 -25.40 -50.30
CA THR A 893 13.42 -26.84 -50.25
C THR A 893 14.51 -27.27 -49.24
N SER A 894 15.43 -26.40 -48.85
CA SER A 894 16.50 -26.75 -47.91
C SER A 894 16.07 -26.69 -46.45
N THR A 895 15.15 -25.78 -46.12
CA THR A 895 14.61 -25.64 -44.79
C THR A 895 13.62 -26.75 -44.41
N ALA A 896 12.89 -27.31 -45.36
CA ALA A 896 12.00 -28.46 -45.14
C ALA A 896 12.82 -29.74 -44.82
N LYS A 897 13.94 -29.98 -45.52
CA LYS A 897 14.83 -31.14 -45.24
C LYS A 897 15.52 -31.02 -43.87
N ALA A 898 15.98 -29.84 -43.49
CA ALA A 898 16.57 -29.59 -42.17
C ALA A 898 15.58 -29.78 -41.02
N LEU A 899 14.29 -29.44 -41.24
CA LEU A 899 13.22 -29.66 -40.25
C LEU A 899 12.90 -31.16 -40.09
N GLU A 900 12.91 -31.91 -41.15
CA GLU A 900 12.67 -33.36 -41.16
C GLU A 900 13.82 -34.13 -40.49
N GLU A 901 15.07 -33.72 -40.65
CA GLU A 901 16.23 -34.28 -39.95
C GLU A 901 16.21 -33.96 -38.44
N THR A 902 15.82 -32.74 -38.05
CA THR A 902 15.69 -32.38 -36.63
C THR A 902 14.54 -33.16 -35.99
N GLN A 903 13.44 -33.38 -36.70
CA GLN A 903 12.30 -34.17 -36.21
C GLN A 903 12.67 -35.65 -36.00
N LYS A 904 13.44 -36.25 -36.90
CA LYS A 904 14.00 -37.60 -36.75
C LYS A 904 14.98 -37.71 -35.57
N THR A 905 15.79 -36.70 -35.34
CA THR A 905 16.72 -36.69 -34.23
C THR A 905 16.02 -36.57 -32.87
N ILE A 906 14.93 -35.79 -32.78
CA ILE A 906 14.11 -35.65 -31.58
C ILE A 906 13.35 -36.96 -31.28
N LEU A 907 12.80 -37.61 -32.28
CA LEU A 907 12.13 -38.92 -32.12
C LEU A 907 13.10 -39.99 -31.60
N LYS A 908 14.36 -40.03 -32.12
CA LYS A 908 15.36 -40.96 -31.65
C LYS A 908 15.75 -40.72 -30.18
N ARG A 909 15.88 -39.47 -29.74
CA ARG A 909 16.13 -39.14 -28.33
C ARG A 909 14.94 -39.43 -27.39
N LEU A 910 13.72 -39.31 -27.87
CA LEU A 910 12.54 -39.69 -27.11
C LEU A 910 12.46 -41.22 -26.91
N ASP A 911 12.86 -41.99 -27.91
CA ASP A 911 12.94 -43.44 -27.78
C ASP A 911 14.07 -43.91 -26.82
N GLU A 912 15.20 -43.19 -26.79
CA GLU A 912 16.28 -43.44 -25.83
C GLU A 912 15.84 -43.11 -24.41
N LEU A 913 15.17 -42.00 -24.19
CA LEU A 913 14.60 -41.60 -22.88
C LEU A 913 13.51 -42.57 -22.40
N SER A 914 12.70 -43.12 -23.32
CA SER A 914 11.71 -44.15 -22.98
C SER A 914 12.35 -45.44 -22.48
N LYS A 915 13.46 -45.86 -23.10
CA LYS A 915 14.24 -47.04 -22.66
C LYS A 915 14.89 -46.81 -21.29
N ASP A 916 15.42 -45.62 -21.05
CA ASP A 916 16.01 -45.28 -19.76
C ASP A 916 14.95 -45.23 -18.63
N LEU A 917 13.76 -44.75 -18.93
CA LEU A 917 12.61 -44.76 -18.02
C LEU A 917 12.17 -46.20 -17.66
N ASP A 918 12.18 -47.10 -18.63
CA ASP A 918 11.87 -48.52 -18.38
C ASP A 918 12.98 -49.24 -17.55
N ILE A 919 14.23 -48.85 -17.73
CA ILE A 919 15.35 -49.35 -16.91
C ILE A 919 15.22 -48.86 -15.46
N ILE A 920 14.83 -47.56 -15.26
CA ILE A 920 14.59 -47.00 -13.93
C ILE A 920 13.38 -47.65 -13.28
N LYS A 921 12.31 -47.87 -14.02
CA LYS A 921 11.07 -48.54 -13.54
C LYS A 921 11.35 -49.96 -13.10
N ASN A 922 12.24 -50.69 -13.84
CA ASN A 922 12.64 -52.03 -13.46
C ASN A 922 13.64 -52.05 -12.27
N LYS A 923 14.44 -51.03 -12.07
CA LYS A 923 15.25 -50.87 -10.86
C LYS A 923 14.42 -50.54 -9.63
N ILE A 924 13.41 -49.69 -9.75
CA ILE A 924 12.45 -49.38 -8.63
C ILE A 924 11.61 -50.59 -8.26
N LYS A 925 11.27 -51.48 -9.20
CA LYS A 925 10.55 -52.75 -8.91
C LYS A 925 11.43 -53.79 -8.19
N LYS A 926 12.76 -53.65 -8.22
CA LYS A 926 13.70 -54.56 -7.57
C LYS A 926 14.21 -54.01 -6.21
N LEU A 927 13.94 -52.78 -5.89
CA LEU A 927 13.98 -52.17 -4.56
C LEU A 927 12.64 -52.34 -3.84
#